data_8859085c72761252f72fc9d2820c66e7
#
_entry.id   8859085c72761252f72fc9d2820c66e7
#
_cell.length_a   1.000
_cell.length_b   1.000
_cell.length_c   1.000
_cell.angle_alpha   90.00
_cell.angle_beta   90.00
_cell.angle_gamma   90.00
#
_symmetry.space_group_name_H-M   'P 1'
#
loop_
_entity.id
_entity.type
_entity.pdbx_description
1 polymer ?
#
loop_
_entity_poly.entity_id
_entity_poly.type
_entity_poly.pdbx_seq_one_letter_code
_entity_poly.pdbx_strand_id
1 'polypeptide(L)'
;MEAKGLDPSQTDLKLVAHPRAKSKVWKYFGFDTNAEGCILQWKKIYCRICMAQIAYSGNTSNLSYHLEKNHPDEFCEFVKSNTEQMREAFATAFSKLKPEASQLAPPDALAAKAGHGHESKRQQELTAAVLGLICEGLYPASIVDEPTFKVLLKTADPRYELPSRKFVCCKAIPEKYGAVREAVLKELGDASWCGISTDTWRSENQNRAYVTLAAHFLGGGAPGCLSVGSRCLKTFEVPEENTAEAITRVLYEAFIEWGISAKVFGATTDCGKDIVKACSLLDIAVQMPCLGHTFNAGIQQALRLPKLAALLGRCRKLVEYFQQSTVAMYMLYEKQKQQNAAHCMLVSNRVAGWGSTLAMLQRLREQQFVIAGVLVEDSNNHHLMLEAAEWATVEGLVDLLHPFKQVADMLSASRHPTISMVKPLLHMLLNTTLNIKETDCKEVSMAKEVIAKELAKTYQETPEIDMFLNVATFLDPRYKRLPFLSAFERQQVENRVVEEAKGLLDKLKDGGGSGPAXGAEDKMYALPEEPPVKKLVLASPPPPSSVINSMLAEIFCQTGGVEDQEEWHAQVVEELSNFKSQKVLGLNEDPLKWWSDRLALFPVLPKVLQKYWCVAATRVFPERLFGSSANVVSAKRNRLAPAHVDEQIFLYENARSGAEPEPEDEDEGEWGLDHEHVCALGDAVHAGFFGIRDGGFV
;
A
#
# COMPACT_ATOMS: atom_id res chain seq x y z
N MET A 1 13.86 75.88 -8.92
CA MET A 1 12.91 74.77 -8.66
C MET A 1 12.66 74.76 -7.18
N GLU A 2 11.44 75.02 -6.82
CA GLU A 2 11.06 75.45 -5.47
C GLU A 2 11.08 74.27 -4.49
N ALA A 3 11.79 74.45 -3.39
CA ALA A 3 11.69 73.58 -2.21
C ALA A 3 10.36 73.88 -1.51
N LYS A 4 9.49 72.86 -1.49
CA LYS A 4 8.26 72.93 -0.69
C LYS A 4 8.65 72.83 0.78
N GLY A 5 8.35 73.88 1.52
CA GLY A 5 8.62 73.96 2.93
C GLY A 5 7.92 72.90 3.77
N LEU A 6 8.65 72.40 4.71
CA LEU A 6 8.13 71.48 5.75
C LEU A 6 7.19 72.24 6.70
N ASP A 7 6.04 71.72 6.90
CA ASP A 7 5.02 72.19 7.84
C ASP A 7 5.53 72.04 9.30
N PRO A 8 5.52 73.06 10.16
CA PRO A 8 6.14 73.01 11.50
C PRO A 8 5.25 72.29 12.56
N SER A 9 4.22 71.53 12.18
CA SER A 9 3.31 70.88 13.14
C SER A 9 3.55 69.41 13.32
N GLN A 10 4.79 68.89 13.19
CA GLN A 10 5.09 67.53 13.61
C GLN A 10 5.27 67.51 15.13
N THR A 11 4.20 67.30 15.83
CA THR A 11 4.21 66.91 17.24
C THR A 11 5.03 65.62 17.38
N ASP A 12 5.96 65.61 18.34
CA ASP A 12 6.77 64.44 18.69
C ASP A 12 5.88 63.23 18.99
N LEU A 13 5.74 62.33 18.03
CA LEU A 13 5.00 61.07 18.18
C LEU A 13 5.69 60.23 19.24
N LYS A 14 5.01 59.97 20.36
CA LYS A 14 5.54 59.10 21.42
C LYS A 14 5.23 57.64 21.06
N LEU A 15 6.18 56.99 20.42
CA LEU A 15 6.01 55.64 19.89
C LEU A 15 6.34 54.59 20.95
N VAL A 16 5.39 53.67 21.19
CA VAL A 16 5.51 52.56 22.16
C VAL A 16 5.47 51.22 21.40
N ALA A 17 6.36 50.32 21.76
CA ALA A 17 6.39 48.96 21.19
C ALA A 17 5.15 48.15 21.63
N HIS A 18 4.81 47.13 20.89
CA HIS A 18 3.68 46.25 21.22
C HIS A 18 3.87 45.65 22.61
N PRO A 19 2.91 45.79 23.53
CA PRO A 19 3.10 45.43 24.94
C PRO A 19 3.39 43.93 25.20
N ARG A 20 2.94 43.04 24.32
CA ARG A 20 3.11 41.58 24.47
C ARG A 20 4.07 40.98 23.43
N ALA A 21 4.74 41.78 22.63
CA ALA A 21 5.57 41.29 21.55
C ALA A 21 6.96 40.87 22.02
N LYS A 22 7.37 39.68 21.62
CA LYS A 22 8.70 39.12 21.93
C LYS A 22 9.71 39.35 20.81
N SER A 23 9.24 39.72 19.61
CA SER A 23 10.12 39.94 18.46
C SER A 23 10.96 41.21 18.60
N LYS A 24 12.24 41.10 18.30
CA LYS A 24 13.19 42.23 18.32
C LYS A 24 12.92 43.30 17.26
N VAL A 25 12.06 43.02 16.27
CA VAL A 25 11.64 43.97 15.25
C VAL A 25 11.01 45.20 15.87
N TRP A 26 10.37 45.07 17.06
CA TRP A 26 9.74 46.17 17.78
C TRP A 26 10.73 47.23 18.31
N LYS A 27 12.01 46.99 18.25
CA LYS A 27 13.05 48.00 18.45
C LYS A 27 12.93 49.14 17.42
N TYR A 28 12.48 48.80 16.22
CA TYR A 28 12.45 49.72 15.06
C TYR A 28 11.03 50.25 14.76
N PHE A 29 10.01 49.80 15.48
CA PHE A 29 8.63 50.19 15.21
C PHE A 29 7.88 50.50 16.52
N GLY A 30 6.82 51.31 16.39
CA GLY A 30 5.98 51.61 17.54
C GLY A 30 4.60 52.12 17.14
N PHE A 31 3.69 51.98 18.09
CA PHE A 31 2.34 52.55 17.99
C PHE A 31 2.36 53.96 18.55
N ASP A 32 1.58 54.85 17.94
CA ASP A 32 1.36 56.21 18.46
C ASP A 32 0.49 56.12 19.72
N THR A 33 0.84 56.95 20.72
CA THR A 33 0.14 56.98 22.02
C THR A 33 -0.31 58.37 22.39
N ASN A 34 -1.37 58.44 23.21
CA ASN A 34 -1.81 59.68 23.84
C ASN A 34 -0.83 60.09 24.96
N ALA A 35 -1.10 61.23 25.59
CA ALA A 35 -0.28 61.80 26.71
C ALA A 35 -0.14 60.81 27.86
N GLU A 36 -1.13 59.91 28.06
CA GLU A 36 -1.19 58.89 29.14
C GLU A 36 -0.49 57.57 28.76
N GLY A 37 0.05 57.45 27.53
CA GLY A 37 0.75 56.28 27.05
C GLY A 37 -0.16 55.17 26.50
N CYS A 38 -1.44 55.45 26.28
CA CYS A 38 -2.37 54.48 25.68
C CYS A 38 -2.30 54.52 24.15
N ILE A 39 -2.25 53.35 23.52
CA ILE A 39 -2.17 53.21 22.06
C ILE A 39 -3.43 53.76 21.40
N LEU A 40 -3.29 54.70 20.51
CA LEU A 40 -4.40 55.39 19.84
C LEU A 40 -5.05 54.50 18.76
N GLN A 41 -4.24 53.79 17.97
CA GLN A 41 -4.74 52.91 16.89
C GLN A 41 -3.93 51.65 16.77
N TRP A 42 -4.56 50.49 16.96
CA TRP A 42 -3.89 49.18 16.90
C TRP A 42 -3.59 48.71 15.48
N LYS A 43 -4.15 49.35 14.46
CA LYS A 43 -3.97 48.95 13.06
C LYS A 43 -2.89 49.77 12.34
N LYS A 44 -2.29 50.74 13.01
CA LYS A 44 -1.27 51.61 12.41
C LYS A 44 -0.01 51.65 13.26
N ILE A 45 1.13 51.39 12.62
CA ILE A 45 2.44 51.36 13.25
C ILE A 45 3.34 52.39 12.52
N TYR A 46 4.25 52.98 13.21
CA TYR A 46 5.23 53.91 12.63
C TYR A 46 6.64 53.34 12.74
N CYS A 47 7.40 53.46 11.66
CA CYS A 47 8.83 53.15 11.66
C CYS A 47 9.56 54.27 12.45
N ARG A 48 10.39 53.90 13.42
CA ARG A 48 11.12 54.85 14.26
C ARG A 48 12.27 55.55 13.50
N ILE A 49 12.68 54.98 12.32
CA ILE A 49 13.80 55.48 11.54
C ILE A 49 13.31 56.53 10.53
N CYS A 50 12.30 56.20 9.73
CA CYS A 50 11.81 57.08 8.65
C CYS A 50 10.42 57.68 8.90
N MET A 51 9.79 57.35 10.02
CA MET A 51 8.45 57.80 10.43
C MET A 51 7.34 57.38 9.46
N ALA A 52 7.60 56.43 8.55
CA ALA A 52 6.60 55.91 7.64
C ALA A 52 5.52 55.12 8.41
N GLN A 53 4.26 55.39 8.05
CA GLN A 53 3.10 54.66 8.61
C GLN A 53 2.92 53.35 7.88
N ILE A 54 2.77 52.26 8.64
CA ILE A 54 2.63 50.90 8.13
C ILE A 54 1.34 50.31 8.71
N ALA A 55 0.57 49.64 7.86
CA ALA A 55 -0.62 48.92 8.28
C ALA A 55 -0.20 47.65 9.08
N TYR A 56 -0.87 47.42 10.23
CA TYR A 56 -0.57 46.28 11.10
C TYR A 56 -1.79 45.36 11.19
N SER A 57 -1.59 44.12 10.83
CA SER A 57 -2.63 43.10 10.82
C SER A 57 -2.37 41.93 11.81
N GLY A 58 -1.50 42.17 12.80
CA GLY A 58 -1.20 41.20 13.84
C GLY A 58 0.10 40.43 13.64
N ASN A 59 0.71 40.51 12.47
CA ASN A 59 1.99 39.84 12.21
C ASN A 59 3.12 40.86 11.91
N THR A 60 4.35 40.42 12.04
CA THR A 60 5.52 41.29 11.91
C THR A 60 6.22 41.17 10.55
N SER A 61 5.67 40.45 9.60
CA SER A 61 6.25 40.24 8.27
C SER A 61 6.39 41.53 7.49
N ASN A 62 5.34 42.37 7.51
CA ASN A 62 5.35 43.68 6.86
C ASN A 62 6.40 44.61 7.46
N LEU A 63 6.65 44.50 8.77
CA LEU A 63 7.67 45.28 9.48
C LEU A 63 9.07 44.86 9.06
N SER A 64 9.33 43.54 9.01
CA SER A 64 10.61 42.99 8.55
C SER A 64 10.87 43.36 7.09
N TYR A 65 9.83 43.25 6.24
CA TYR A 65 9.93 43.64 4.82
C TYR A 65 10.25 45.15 4.65
N HIS A 66 9.61 46.00 5.48
CA HIS A 66 9.90 47.45 5.43
C HIS A 66 11.37 47.74 5.81
N LEU A 67 11.92 47.07 6.84
CA LEU A 67 13.32 47.20 7.22
C LEU A 67 14.23 46.72 6.09
N GLU A 68 13.98 45.57 5.55
CA GLU A 68 14.78 44.98 4.46
C GLU A 68 14.89 45.91 3.27
N LYS A 69 13.74 46.50 2.88
CA LYS A 69 13.66 47.34 1.68
C LYS A 69 14.19 48.78 1.88
N ASN A 70 13.91 49.37 3.05
CA ASN A 70 14.18 50.81 3.25
C ASN A 70 15.32 51.10 4.24
N HIS A 71 15.71 50.14 5.06
CA HIS A 71 16.72 50.27 6.10
C HIS A 71 17.62 49.02 6.16
N PRO A 72 18.41 48.77 5.11
CA PRO A 72 19.17 47.50 5.00
C PRO A 72 20.22 47.32 6.11
N ASP A 73 20.82 48.39 6.61
CA ASP A 73 21.82 48.32 7.68
C ASP A 73 21.17 47.86 8.99
N GLU A 74 20.02 48.45 9.33
CA GLU A 74 19.23 48.06 10.52
C GLU A 74 18.63 46.68 10.36
N PHE A 75 18.28 46.27 9.14
CA PHE A 75 17.81 44.90 8.85
C PHE A 75 18.91 43.89 9.12
N CYS A 76 20.15 44.16 8.70
CA CYS A 76 21.31 43.29 8.99
C CYS A 76 21.55 43.18 10.50
N GLU A 77 21.43 44.27 11.26
CA GLU A 77 21.52 44.24 12.71
C GLU A 77 20.41 43.40 13.35
N PHE A 78 19.19 43.56 12.84
CA PHE A 78 18.00 42.79 13.29
C PHE A 78 18.21 41.29 13.08
N VAL A 79 18.68 40.89 11.89
CA VAL A 79 18.90 39.47 11.54
C VAL A 79 19.99 38.87 12.44
N LYS A 80 21.11 39.56 12.62
CA LYS A 80 22.21 39.13 13.53
C LYS A 80 21.70 38.91 14.95
N SER A 81 20.97 39.89 15.47
CA SER A 81 20.42 39.89 16.83
C SER A 81 19.40 38.77 17.01
N ASN A 82 18.60 38.46 15.98
CA ASN A 82 17.60 37.39 16.01
C ASN A 82 18.29 36.02 16.01
N THR A 83 19.36 35.88 15.20
CA THR A 83 20.17 34.65 15.14
C THR A 83 20.84 34.38 16.49
N GLU A 84 21.40 35.40 17.12
CA GLU A 84 22.02 35.31 18.44
C GLU A 84 21.00 34.87 19.50
N GLN A 85 19.78 35.44 19.47
CA GLN A 85 18.72 35.08 20.41
C GLN A 85 18.31 33.63 20.22
N MET A 86 18.25 33.16 18.98
CA MET A 86 17.95 31.73 18.71
C MET A 86 19.06 30.84 19.25
N ARG A 87 20.33 31.21 19.07
CA ARG A 87 21.48 30.45 19.63
C ARG A 87 21.41 30.41 21.16
N GLU A 88 21.12 31.53 21.82
CA GLU A 88 20.97 31.59 23.29
C GLU A 88 19.78 30.77 23.77
N ALA A 89 18.65 30.83 23.06
CA ALA A 89 17.45 30.03 23.39
C ALA A 89 17.75 28.56 23.27
N PHE A 90 18.48 28.14 22.23
CA PHE A 90 18.95 26.76 22.06
C PHE A 90 19.90 26.36 23.20
N ALA A 91 20.86 27.18 23.51
CA ALA A 91 21.83 26.94 24.61
C ALA A 91 21.12 26.83 25.96
N THR A 92 20.11 27.69 26.21
CA THR A 92 19.32 27.68 27.45
C THR A 92 18.42 26.44 27.52
N ALA A 93 17.80 26.03 26.39
CA ALA A 93 17.01 24.82 26.32
C ALA A 93 17.88 23.58 26.56
N PHE A 94 19.10 23.59 26.00
CA PHE A 94 20.09 22.51 26.24
C PHE A 94 20.52 22.45 27.70
N SER A 95 20.70 23.59 28.38
CA SER A 95 21.11 23.61 29.78
C SER A 95 19.97 23.17 30.73
N LYS A 96 18.70 23.39 30.35
CA LYS A 96 17.55 22.95 31.11
C LYS A 96 17.24 21.46 30.94
N LEU A 97 17.75 20.85 29.87
CA LEU A 97 17.62 19.41 29.61
C LEU A 97 18.69 18.57 30.31
N LYS A 98 19.68 19.19 30.99
CA LYS A 98 20.59 18.45 31.85
C LYS A 98 19.83 18.01 33.09
N PRO A 99 19.73 16.71 33.37
CA PRO A 99 19.25 16.27 34.68
C PRO A 99 20.19 16.82 35.75
N GLU A 100 19.62 17.27 36.87
CA GLU A 100 20.40 17.71 38.02
C GLU A 100 21.43 16.62 38.38
N ALA A 101 22.68 16.90 38.08
CA ALA A 101 23.76 15.98 38.38
C ALA A 101 23.89 15.90 39.89
N SER A 102 23.45 14.79 40.47
CA SER A 102 23.91 14.43 41.80
C SER A 102 25.42 14.41 41.75
N GLN A 103 26.04 15.05 42.73
CA GLN A 103 27.50 15.17 42.90
C GLN A 103 28.14 13.77 42.97
N LEU A 104 28.62 13.27 41.85
CA LEU A 104 29.43 12.08 41.78
C LEU A 104 30.66 12.34 40.92
N ALA A 105 31.73 11.79 41.36
CA ALA A 105 33.15 12.06 41.08
C ALA A 105 33.62 12.07 39.61
N PRO A 106 34.78 12.67 39.31
CA PRO A 106 35.23 13.04 37.95
C PRO A 106 35.37 11.98 36.86
N PRO A 107 35.39 10.65 37.10
CA PRO A 107 35.47 9.71 35.98
C PRO A 107 34.23 9.63 35.11
N ASP A 108 33.05 10.02 35.62
CA ASP A 108 31.79 9.92 34.88
C ASP A 108 31.59 11.05 33.89
N ALA A 109 32.28 12.19 34.06
CA ALA A 109 32.18 13.33 33.15
C ALA A 109 32.87 13.07 31.80
N LEU A 110 33.83 12.15 31.77
CA LEU A 110 34.53 11.72 30.54
C LEU A 110 33.71 10.65 29.80
N ALA A 111 32.99 9.81 30.55
CA ALA A 111 32.10 8.79 29.98
C ALA A 111 30.86 9.42 29.33
N ALA A 112 30.35 10.56 29.82
CA ALA A 112 29.20 11.26 29.28
C ALA A 112 29.45 11.95 27.91
N LYS A 113 30.72 12.11 27.54
CA LYS A 113 31.14 12.67 26.26
C LYS A 113 31.44 11.59 25.22
N ALA A 114 31.59 10.34 25.64
CA ALA A 114 31.78 9.21 24.72
C ALA A 114 30.45 8.84 24.05
N GLY A 115 30.49 8.67 22.75
CA GLY A 115 29.33 8.16 21.99
C GLY A 115 29.00 6.73 22.45
N HIS A 116 27.81 6.28 22.11
CA HIS A 116 27.47 4.87 22.25
C HIS A 116 28.48 4.04 21.45
N GLY A 117 29.08 3.05 22.02
CA GLY A 117 29.94 2.11 21.27
C GLY A 117 29.09 1.46 20.16
N HIS A 118 29.72 1.16 19.03
CA HIS A 118 29.03 0.53 17.89
C HIS A 118 28.27 -0.75 18.26
N GLU A 119 28.71 -1.43 19.30
CA GLU A 119 28.11 -2.68 19.77
C GLU A 119 27.04 -2.47 20.85
N SER A 120 26.85 -1.24 21.33
CA SER A 120 25.86 -1.01 22.38
C SER A 120 24.44 -1.27 21.84
N LYS A 121 23.60 -1.85 22.69
CA LYS A 121 22.19 -2.16 22.34
C LYS A 121 21.44 -0.90 21.87
N ARG A 122 21.65 0.23 22.55
CA ARG A 122 20.99 1.50 22.22
C ARG A 122 21.42 2.02 20.84
N GLN A 123 22.72 1.94 20.50
CA GLN A 123 23.23 2.32 19.18
C GLN A 123 22.58 1.47 18.08
N GLN A 124 22.47 0.16 18.31
CA GLN A 124 21.86 -0.79 17.36
C GLN A 124 20.37 -0.52 17.19
N GLU A 125 19.64 -0.26 18.27
CA GLU A 125 18.21 0.05 18.24
C GLU A 125 17.93 1.31 17.40
N LEU A 126 18.69 2.37 17.62
CA LEU A 126 18.52 3.63 16.90
C LEU A 126 18.89 3.46 15.42
N THR A 127 19.96 2.71 15.12
CA THR A 127 20.34 2.42 13.73
C THR A 127 19.25 1.58 13.04
N ALA A 128 18.68 0.59 13.73
CA ALA A 128 17.58 -0.22 13.20
C ALA A 128 16.34 0.66 12.91
N ALA A 129 16.04 1.63 13.78
CA ALA A 129 14.94 2.58 13.56
C ALA A 129 15.19 3.47 12.35
N VAL A 130 16.42 3.94 12.16
CA VAL A 130 16.80 4.73 10.96
C VAL A 130 16.66 3.88 9.70
N LEU A 131 17.09 2.61 9.72
CA LEU A 131 16.92 1.67 8.61
C LEU A 131 15.43 1.42 8.32
N GLY A 132 14.61 1.31 9.37
CA GLY A 132 13.16 1.19 9.24
C GLY A 132 12.56 2.38 8.51
N LEU A 133 12.99 3.59 8.87
CA LEU A 133 12.56 4.82 8.20
C LEU A 133 12.90 4.78 6.69
N ILE A 134 14.09 4.30 6.34
CA ILE A 134 14.54 4.21 4.94
C ILE A 134 13.79 3.07 4.20
N CYS A 135 13.75 1.87 4.77
CA CYS A 135 13.22 0.68 4.08
C CYS A 135 11.70 0.60 4.11
N GLU A 136 11.07 0.91 5.25
CA GLU A 136 9.63 0.79 5.46
C GLU A 136 8.91 2.13 5.23
N GLY A 137 9.56 3.25 5.58
CA GLY A 137 9.03 4.60 5.36
C GLY A 137 9.32 5.15 3.96
N LEU A 138 10.10 4.43 3.15
CA LEU A 138 10.49 4.79 1.79
C LEU A 138 11.24 6.13 1.70
N TYR A 139 11.98 6.51 2.74
CA TYR A 139 12.85 7.67 2.68
C TYR A 139 14.16 7.32 1.96
N PRO A 140 14.73 8.23 1.17
CA PRO A 140 16.01 7.96 0.52
C PRO A 140 17.14 7.82 1.56
N ALA A 141 18.13 6.97 1.29
CA ALA A 141 19.27 6.77 2.18
C ALA A 141 20.06 8.08 2.43
N SER A 142 19.94 9.05 1.53
CA SER A 142 20.54 10.39 1.70
C SER A 142 19.98 11.16 2.89
N ILE A 143 18.88 10.70 3.51
CA ILE A 143 18.32 11.33 4.71
C ILE A 143 19.37 11.42 5.84
N VAL A 144 20.28 10.46 5.90
CA VAL A 144 21.34 10.48 6.93
C VAL A 144 22.35 11.60 6.73
N ASP A 145 22.40 12.22 5.56
CA ASP A 145 23.24 13.36 5.27
C ASP A 145 22.55 14.72 5.56
N GLU A 146 21.21 14.69 5.75
CA GLU A 146 20.42 15.91 5.97
C GLU A 146 20.78 16.57 7.33
N PRO A 147 21.18 17.84 7.32
CA PRO A 147 21.59 18.50 8.57
C PRO A 147 20.48 18.53 9.63
N THR A 148 19.25 18.76 9.23
CA THR A 148 18.09 18.82 10.15
C THR A 148 17.81 17.46 10.78
N PHE A 149 17.97 16.38 10.02
CA PHE A 149 17.81 15.01 10.51
C PHE A 149 18.91 14.67 11.54
N LYS A 150 20.15 15.07 11.25
CA LYS A 150 21.28 14.90 12.19
C LYS A 150 21.03 15.64 13.51
N VAL A 151 20.51 16.87 13.42
CA VAL A 151 20.17 17.67 14.62
C VAL A 151 19.04 16.99 15.39
N LEU A 152 18.01 16.49 14.71
CA LEU A 152 16.90 15.78 15.36
C LEU A 152 17.41 14.58 16.18
N LEU A 153 18.25 13.74 15.58
CA LEU A 153 18.76 12.56 16.25
C LEU A 153 19.72 12.90 17.38
N LYS A 154 20.58 13.91 17.20
CA LYS A 154 21.48 14.39 18.25
C LYS A 154 20.72 15.01 19.43
N THR A 155 19.59 15.63 19.15
CA THR A 155 18.72 16.21 20.21
C THR A 155 18.03 15.07 20.98
N ALA A 156 17.57 14.05 20.26
CA ALA A 156 16.89 12.89 20.85
C ALA A 156 17.85 12.04 21.70
N ASP A 157 19.06 11.80 21.20
CA ASP A 157 20.11 11.08 21.96
C ASP A 157 21.48 11.65 21.55
N PRO A 158 22.07 12.52 22.39
CA PRO A 158 23.38 13.13 22.09
C PRO A 158 24.54 12.14 21.92
N ARG A 159 24.40 10.92 22.46
CA ARG A 159 25.42 9.89 22.36
C ARG A 159 25.30 9.04 21.10
N TYR A 160 24.15 9.12 20.37
CA TYR A 160 23.95 8.33 19.17
C TYR A 160 24.86 8.83 18.04
N GLU A 161 25.56 7.91 17.40
CA GLU A 161 26.39 8.18 16.23
C GLU A 161 25.65 7.69 14.97
N LEU A 162 25.07 8.65 14.23
CA LEU A 162 24.35 8.33 12.99
C LEU A 162 25.35 7.77 11.96
N PRO A 163 25.10 6.54 11.43
CA PRO A 163 25.99 5.98 10.42
C PRO A 163 26.04 6.81 9.14
N SER A 164 27.18 6.72 8.44
CA SER A 164 27.34 7.38 7.15
C SER A 164 26.43 6.74 6.09
N ARG A 165 26.10 7.50 5.05
CA ARG A 165 25.34 7.00 3.89
C ARG A 165 26.03 5.78 3.26
N LYS A 166 27.37 5.79 3.18
CA LYS A 166 28.16 4.65 2.66
C LYS A 166 27.92 3.39 3.51
N PHE A 167 27.96 3.52 4.85
CA PHE A 167 27.67 2.39 5.74
C PHE A 167 26.25 1.88 5.53
N VAL A 168 25.26 2.77 5.44
CA VAL A 168 23.85 2.41 5.24
C VAL A 168 23.68 1.64 3.92
N CYS A 169 24.18 2.18 2.81
CA CYS A 169 23.97 1.61 1.47
C CYS A 169 24.80 0.34 1.23
N CYS A 170 26.04 0.28 1.74
CA CYS A 170 26.97 -0.80 1.39
C CYS A 170 27.04 -1.91 2.44
N LYS A 171 26.51 -1.67 3.64
CA LYS A 171 26.55 -2.67 4.71
C LYS A 171 25.18 -2.92 5.34
N ALA A 172 24.56 -1.89 5.93
CA ALA A 172 23.37 -2.06 6.76
C ALA A 172 22.16 -2.57 5.95
N ILE A 173 21.86 -1.99 4.79
CA ILE A 173 20.76 -2.43 3.91
C ILE A 173 21.02 -3.85 3.37
N PRO A 174 22.21 -4.17 2.82
CA PRO A 174 22.49 -5.55 2.40
C PRO A 174 22.39 -6.59 3.51
N GLU A 175 22.85 -6.27 4.72
CA GLU A 175 22.73 -7.18 5.87
C GLU A 175 21.26 -7.41 6.25
N LYS A 176 20.44 -6.34 6.27
CA LYS A 176 19.00 -6.44 6.53
C LYS A 176 18.30 -7.26 5.43
N TYR A 177 18.65 -7.02 4.17
CA TYR A 177 18.13 -7.79 3.02
C TYR A 177 18.45 -9.29 3.20
N GLY A 178 19.69 -9.63 3.52
CA GLY A 178 20.11 -11.01 3.73
C GLY A 178 19.34 -11.71 4.86
N ALA A 179 19.14 -11.01 5.98
CA ALA A 179 18.40 -11.56 7.12
C ALA A 179 16.91 -11.80 6.77
N VAL A 180 16.28 -10.82 6.11
CA VAL A 180 14.86 -10.95 5.68
C VAL A 180 14.74 -12.06 4.63
N ARG A 181 15.69 -12.14 3.69
CA ARG A 181 15.73 -13.18 2.67
C ARG A 181 15.81 -14.58 3.28
N GLU A 182 16.66 -14.79 4.25
CA GLU A 182 16.79 -16.08 4.95
C GLU A 182 15.49 -16.47 5.68
N ALA A 183 14.83 -15.50 6.31
CA ALA A 183 13.54 -15.73 6.98
C ALA A 183 12.46 -16.15 5.97
N VAL A 184 12.39 -15.48 4.82
CA VAL A 184 11.43 -15.81 3.75
C VAL A 184 11.73 -17.19 3.17
N LEU A 185 13.01 -17.52 2.92
CA LEU A 185 13.42 -18.84 2.42
C LEU A 185 12.97 -19.95 3.39
N LYS A 186 13.12 -19.73 4.68
CA LYS A 186 12.67 -20.71 5.70
C LYS A 186 11.15 -20.90 5.65
N GLU A 187 10.39 -19.81 5.61
CA GLU A 187 8.92 -19.86 5.53
C GLU A 187 8.45 -20.64 4.29
N LEU A 188 9.07 -20.36 3.13
CA LEU A 188 8.76 -21.04 1.87
C LEU A 188 9.17 -22.53 1.91
N GLY A 189 10.28 -22.82 2.58
CA GLY A 189 10.74 -24.20 2.79
C GLY A 189 9.75 -25.03 3.59
N ASP A 190 9.13 -24.41 4.60
CA ASP A 190 8.15 -25.06 5.47
C ASP A 190 6.76 -25.22 4.80
N ALA A 191 6.46 -24.42 3.77
CA ALA A 191 5.19 -24.48 3.04
C ALA A 191 5.16 -25.69 2.10
N SER A 192 4.02 -26.41 2.06
CA SER A 192 3.80 -27.56 1.16
C SER A 192 3.49 -27.10 -0.27
N TRP A 193 2.76 -25.99 -0.40
CA TRP A 193 2.29 -25.46 -1.68
C TRP A 193 2.42 -23.95 -1.70
N CYS A 194 2.69 -23.39 -2.89
CA CYS A 194 2.72 -21.97 -3.14
C CYS A 194 1.81 -21.57 -4.30
N GLY A 195 1.07 -20.50 -4.11
CA GLY A 195 0.55 -19.72 -5.22
C GLY A 195 1.48 -18.57 -5.47
N ILE A 196 1.58 -18.15 -6.73
CA ILE A 196 2.32 -16.92 -7.05
C ILE A 196 1.37 -15.86 -7.58
N SER A 197 1.77 -14.61 -7.47
CA SER A 197 1.11 -13.52 -8.16
C SER A 197 2.13 -12.64 -8.85
N THR A 198 1.75 -12.11 -10.00
CA THR A 198 2.58 -11.17 -10.77
C THR A 198 1.83 -9.86 -10.95
N ASP A 199 2.55 -8.77 -10.88
CA ASP A 199 2.01 -7.43 -11.11
C ASP A 199 2.93 -6.67 -12.05
N THR A 200 2.37 -6.18 -13.15
CA THR A 200 3.10 -5.34 -14.09
C THR A 200 2.77 -3.89 -13.81
N TRP A 201 3.80 -3.09 -13.54
CA TRP A 201 3.64 -1.67 -13.25
C TRP A 201 4.71 -0.86 -13.98
N ARG A 202 4.44 0.43 -14.17
CA ARG A 202 5.33 1.31 -14.92
C ARG A 202 5.79 2.46 -14.04
N SER A 203 7.10 2.70 -14.04
CA SER A 203 7.67 3.91 -13.44
C SER A 203 7.70 5.01 -14.49
N GLU A 204 6.86 6.02 -14.30
CA GLU A 204 6.85 7.21 -15.16
C GLU A 204 8.18 7.98 -15.07
N ASN A 205 8.76 8.00 -13.88
CA ASN A 205 10.01 8.72 -13.60
C ASN A 205 11.21 8.11 -14.35
N GLN A 206 11.22 6.79 -14.56
CA GLN A 206 12.28 6.08 -15.29
C GLN A 206 11.88 5.70 -16.71
N ASN A 207 10.60 5.81 -17.04
CA ASN A 207 10.02 5.29 -18.28
C ASN A 207 10.32 3.79 -18.47
N ARG A 208 10.29 3.02 -17.39
CA ARG A 208 10.55 1.58 -17.35
C ARG A 208 9.35 0.82 -16.84
N ALA A 209 9.14 -0.37 -17.39
CA ALA A 209 8.12 -1.31 -16.91
C ALA A 209 8.79 -2.38 -16.04
N TYR A 210 8.11 -2.74 -14.94
CA TYR A 210 8.59 -3.74 -13.99
C TYR A 210 7.50 -4.79 -13.75
N VAL A 211 7.95 -5.99 -13.40
CA VAL A 211 7.09 -7.06 -12.87
C VAL A 211 7.54 -7.34 -11.44
N THR A 212 6.60 -7.37 -10.51
CA THR A 212 6.84 -7.83 -9.14
C THR A 212 6.20 -9.20 -8.97
N LEU A 213 7.01 -10.16 -8.51
CA LEU A 213 6.61 -11.54 -8.22
C LEU A 213 6.44 -11.68 -6.70
N ALA A 214 5.29 -12.23 -6.28
CA ALA A 214 5.03 -12.56 -4.88
C ALA A 214 4.62 -14.03 -4.76
N ALA A 215 4.88 -14.62 -3.59
CA ALA A 215 4.46 -15.98 -3.25
C ALA A 215 3.43 -15.92 -2.11
N HIS A 216 2.45 -16.80 -2.18
CA HIS A 216 1.36 -16.93 -1.20
C HIS A 216 1.29 -18.40 -0.76
N PHE A 217 1.11 -18.64 0.53
CA PHE A 217 1.12 -20.00 1.08
C PHE A 217 0.34 -20.05 2.39
N LEU A 218 -0.07 -21.27 2.77
CA LEU A 218 -0.55 -21.55 4.11
C LEU A 218 0.55 -22.29 4.86
N GLY A 219 1.06 -21.68 5.91
CA GLY A 219 2.07 -22.27 6.78
C GLY A 219 1.64 -22.20 8.22
N GLY A 220 2.37 -22.88 9.07
CA GLY A 220 2.16 -22.78 10.50
C GLY A 220 3.26 -21.95 11.15
N GLY A 221 2.90 -20.80 11.70
CA GLY A 221 3.81 -20.07 12.57
C GLY A 221 4.10 -20.84 13.85
N ALA A 222 3.15 -21.65 14.27
CA ALA A 222 3.26 -22.59 15.40
C ALA A 222 2.76 -23.96 14.96
N PRO A 223 3.27 -25.05 15.52
CA PRO A 223 2.77 -26.39 15.20
C PRO A 223 1.26 -26.50 15.43
N GLY A 224 0.56 -26.99 14.42
CA GLY A 224 -0.90 -27.18 14.49
C GLY A 224 -1.72 -25.92 14.22
N CYS A 225 -1.11 -24.85 13.74
CA CYS A 225 -1.82 -23.61 13.41
C CYS A 225 -1.65 -23.27 11.93
N LEU A 226 -2.77 -23.08 11.23
CA LEU A 226 -2.75 -22.63 9.84
C LEU A 226 -2.82 -21.10 9.78
N SER A 227 -1.90 -20.49 9.06
CA SER A 227 -1.87 -19.04 8.84
C SER A 227 -1.49 -18.73 7.39
N VAL A 228 -1.92 -17.57 6.91
CA VAL A 228 -1.59 -17.10 5.56
C VAL A 228 -0.24 -16.39 5.59
N GLY A 229 0.64 -16.77 4.66
CA GLY A 229 1.88 -16.04 4.38
C GLY A 229 1.82 -15.46 2.98
N SER A 230 2.28 -14.22 2.84
CA SER A 230 2.49 -13.58 1.54
C SER A 230 3.81 -12.85 1.59
N ARG A 231 4.67 -13.12 0.60
CA ARG A 231 6.02 -12.53 0.55
C ARG A 231 6.32 -12.06 -0.86
N CYS A 232 6.89 -10.88 -0.97
CA CYS A 232 7.47 -10.38 -2.21
C CYS A 232 8.78 -11.15 -2.46
N LEU A 233 8.97 -11.69 -3.65
CA LEU A 233 10.16 -12.46 -3.97
C LEU A 233 11.15 -11.71 -4.87
N LYS A 234 10.65 -11.03 -5.90
CA LYS A 234 11.51 -10.39 -6.89
C LYS A 234 10.75 -9.31 -7.64
N THR A 235 11.44 -8.22 -7.93
CA THR A 235 10.99 -7.20 -8.88
C THR A 235 12.04 -7.10 -9.99
N PHE A 236 11.61 -7.22 -11.24
CA PHE A 236 12.52 -7.17 -12.38
C PHE A 236 11.98 -6.28 -13.49
N GLU A 237 12.90 -5.64 -14.20
CA GLU A 237 12.55 -4.86 -15.36
C GLU A 237 12.03 -5.78 -16.46
N VAL A 238 10.93 -5.39 -17.11
CA VAL A 238 10.37 -6.16 -18.23
C VAL A 238 11.42 -6.21 -19.34
N PRO A 239 11.77 -7.40 -19.85
CA PRO A 239 12.76 -7.50 -20.91
C PRO A 239 12.38 -6.68 -22.15
N GLU A 240 13.37 -6.07 -22.79
CA GLU A 240 13.14 -5.23 -23.98
C GLU A 240 12.41 -5.98 -25.10
N GLU A 241 12.73 -7.25 -25.25
CA GLU A 241 12.08 -8.14 -26.21
C GLU A 241 10.66 -8.54 -25.77
N ASN A 242 10.31 -8.29 -24.52
CA ASN A 242 9.00 -8.53 -23.91
C ASN A 242 8.32 -9.80 -24.44
N THR A 243 9.10 -10.88 -24.55
CA THR A 243 8.59 -12.16 -25.01
C THR A 243 8.21 -13.03 -23.82
N ALA A 244 7.20 -13.86 -24.00
CA ALA A 244 6.78 -14.83 -22.99
C ALA A 244 7.96 -15.70 -22.54
N GLU A 245 8.83 -16.07 -23.46
CA GLU A 245 10.01 -16.89 -23.19
C GLU A 245 11.02 -16.20 -22.28
N ALA A 246 11.22 -14.89 -22.44
CA ALA A 246 12.12 -14.11 -21.56
C ALA A 246 11.54 -14.01 -20.14
N ILE A 247 10.25 -13.77 -20.03
CA ILE A 247 9.54 -13.74 -18.73
C ILE A 247 9.59 -15.12 -18.06
N THR A 248 9.35 -16.19 -18.85
CA THR A 248 9.43 -17.58 -18.36
C THR A 248 10.78 -17.87 -17.73
N ARG A 249 11.87 -17.46 -18.39
CA ARG A 249 13.22 -17.67 -17.87
C ARG A 249 13.44 -16.97 -16.53
N VAL A 250 13.03 -15.70 -16.41
CA VAL A 250 13.19 -14.95 -15.16
C VAL A 250 12.36 -15.58 -14.04
N LEU A 251 11.11 -15.97 -14.31
CA LEU A 251 10.25 -16.63 -13.33
C LEU A 251 10.83 -17.98 -12.89
N TYR A 252 11.30 -18.78 -13.85
CA TYR A 252 11.90 -20.08 -13.58
C TYR A 252 13.13 -19.95 -12.69
N GLU A 253 14.02 -19.00 -13.01
CA GLU A 253 15.22 -18.72 -12.21
C GLU A 253 14.82 -18.30 -10.78
N ALA A 254 13.78 -17.46 -10.64
CA ALA A 254 13.28 -17.03 -9.35
C ALA A 254 12.69 -18.23 -8.56
N PHE A 255 11.97 -19.14 -9.21
CA PHE A 255 11.43 -20.33 -8.55
C PHE A 255 12.55 -21.22 -8.00
N ILE A 256 13.64 -21.38 -8.74
CA ILE A 256 14.83 -22.14 -8.30
C ILE A 256 15.49 -21.41 -7.13
N GLU A 257 15.73 -20.10 -7.29
CA GLU A 257 16.39 -19.26 -6.28
C GLU A 257 15.66 -19.31 -4.92
N TRP A 258 14.33 -19.36 -4.97
CA TRP A 258 13.48 -19.38 -3.76
C TRP A 258 13.08 -20.79 -3.34
N GLY A 259 13.49 -21.83 -4.07
CA GLY A 259 13.23 -23.23 -3.74
C GLY A 259 11.76 -23.65 -3.85
N ILE A 260 11.00 -23.02 -4.74
CA ILE A 260 9.55 -23.25 -4.87
C ILE A 260 9.16 -23.92 -6.19
N SER A 261 10.10 -24.28 -7.05
CA SER A 261 9.82 -24.80 -8.39
C SER A 261 8.88 -26.03 -8.41
N ALA A 262 8.95 -26.89 -7.40
CA ALA A 262 8.07 -28.06 -7.28
C ALA A 262 6.79 -27.80 -6.47
N LYS A 263 6.62 -26.60 -5.94
CA LYS A 263 5.52 -26.24 -5.02
C LYS A 263 4.47 -25.32 -5.65
N VAL A 264 4.76 -24.66 -6.77
CA VAL A 264 3.87 -23.68 -7.40
C VAL A 264 2.67 -24.41 -8.02
N PHE A 265 1.48 -24.18 -7.45
CA PHE A 265 0.23 -24.78 -7.94
C PHE A 265 -0.54 -23.81 -8.84
N GLY A 266 -0.60 -22.55 -8.48
CA GLY A 266 -1.38 -21.57 -9.21
C GLY A 266 -0.69 -20.22 -9.32
N ALA A 267 -1.09 -19.44 -10.32
CA ALA A 267 -0.62 -18.07 -10.53
C ALA A 267 -1.80 -17.12 -10.68
N THR A 268 -1.76 -16.02 -9.95
CA THR A 268 -2.74 -14.94 -10.07
C THR A 268 -2.09 -13.80 -10.86
N THR A 269 -2.67 -13.44 -12.01
CA THR A 269 -2.07 -12.50 -12.94
C THR A 269 -3.09 -11.48 -13.44
N ASP A 270 -2.59 -10.43 -14.10
CA ASP A 270 -3.39 -9.44 -14.82
C ASP A 270 -3.93 -9.95 -16.17
N CYS A 271 -3.63 -11.21 -16.51
CA CYS A 271 -4.00 -11.85 -17.77
C CYS A 271 -3.36 -11.23 -19.01
N GLY A 272 -2.25 -10.54 -18.85
CA GLY A 272 -1.42 -10.10 -19.99
C GLY A 272 -0.98 -11.30 -20.82
N LYS A 273 -0.99 -11.18 -22.15
CA LYS A 273 -0.72 -12.29 -23.08
C LYS A 273 0.62 -13.01 -22.79
N ASP A 274 1.66 -12.24 -22.54
CA ASP A 274 3.00 -12.80 -22.32
C ASP A 274 3.10 -13.50 -20.95
N ILE A 275 2.46 -12.96 -19.94
CA ILE A 275 2.40 -13.56 -18.59
C ILE A 275 1.61 -14.88 -18.64
N VAL A 276 0.45 -14.89 -19.32
CA VAL A 276 -0.39 -16.10 -19.46
C VAL A 276 0.41 -17.19 -20.19
N LYS A 277 1.09 -16.84 -21.29
CA LYS A 277 1.92 -17.79 -22.05
C LYS A 277 3.10 -18.28 -21.19
N ALA A 278 3.74 -17.39 -20.42
CA ALA A 278 4.83 -17.76 -19.53
C ALA A 278 4.36 -18.77 -18.46
N CYS A 279 3.19 -18.54 -17.85
CA CYS A 279 2.61 -19.46 -16.87
C CYS A 279 2.29 -20.82 -17.49
N SER A 280 1.84 -20.83 -18.75
CA SER A 280 1.59 -22.09 -19.50
C SER A 280 2.91 -22.81 -19.78
N LEU A 281 3.97 -22.11 -20.17
CA LEU A 281 5.29 -22.69 -20.40
C LEU A 281 5.90 -23.27 -19.11
N LEU A 282 5.54 -22.73 -17.96
CA LEU A 282 5.99 -23.20 -16.64
C LEU A 282 5.10 -24.34 -16.08
N ASP A 283 4.12 -24.80 -16.84
CA ASP A 283 3.14 -25.83 -16.44
C ASP A 283 2.40 -25.51 -15.14
N ILE A 284 2.10 -24.24 -14.91
CA ILE A 284 1.33 -23.84 -13.73
C ILE A 284 -0.13 -24.30 -13.92
N ALA A 285 -0.60 -25.13 -12.99
CA ALA A 285 -1.87 -25.84 -13.13
C ALA A 285 -3.09 -24.90 -13.14
N VAL A 286 -3.08 -23.86 -12.31
CA VAL A 286 -4.19 -22.91 -12.20
C VAL A 286 -3.68 -21.51 -12.56
N GLN A 287 -4.29 -20.91 -13.58
CA GLN A 287 -4.03 -19.52 -13.94
C GLN A 287 -5.27 -18.70 -13.54
N MET A 288 -5.19 -18.07 -12.38
CA MET A 288 -6.29 -17.33 -11.77
C MET A 288 -6.25 -15.87 -12.24
N PRO A 289 -7.33 -15.37 -12.90
CA PRO A 289 -7.41 -13.94 -13.20
C PRO A 289 -7.51 -13.12 -11.90
N CYS A 290 -6.68 -12.10 -11.78
CA CYS A 290 -6.72 -11.21 -10.61
C CYS A 290 -8.06 -10.47 -10.56
N LEU A 291 -8.76 -10.57 -9.44
CA LEU A 291 -10.09 -9.97 -9.27
C LEU A 291 -10.06 -8.45 -9.42
N GLY A 292 -9.05 -7.80 -8.85
CA GLY A 292 -8.86 -6.36 -8.96
C GLY A 292 -8.68 -5.88 -10.40
N HIS A 293 -7.88 -6.61 -11.18
CA HIS A 293 -7.67 -6.31 -12.62
C HIS A 293 -8.94 -6.55 -13.43
N THR A 294 -9.69 -7.60 -13.10
CA THR A 294 -10.96 -7.92 -13.79
C THR A 294 -12.01 -6.84 -13.50
N PHE A 295 -12.11 -6.39 -12.25
CA PHE A 295 -12.98 -5.25 -11.88
C PHE A 295 -12.58 -4.01 -12.68
N ASN A 296 -11.29 -3.70 -12.70
CA ASN A 296 -10.79 -2.53 -13.43
C ASN A 296 -11.11 -2.63 -14.92
N ALA A 297 -10.91 -3.78 -15.54
CA ALA A 297 -11.19 -4.01 -16.96
C ALA A 297 -12.68 -3.79 -17.27
N GLY A 298 -13.57 -4.42 -16.51
CA GLY A 298 -15.02 -4.32 -16.70
C GLY A 298 -15.54 -2.91 -16.44
N ILE A 299 -15.14 -2.29 -15.33
CA ILE A 299 -15.60 -0.96 -14.95
C ILE A 299 -15.07 0.10 -15.93
N GLN A 300 -13.77 0.04 -16.30
CA GLN A 300 -13.21 1.01 -17.26
C GLN A 300 -13.89 0.88 -18.63
N GLN A 301 -14.19 -0.34 -19.08
CA GLN A 301 -14.93 -0.56 -20.32
C GLN A 301 -16.32 0.09 -20.26
N ALA A 302 -17.02 -0.06 -19.14
CA ALA A 302 -18.33 0.56 -18.91
C ALA A 302 -18.24 2.10 -18.90
N LEU A 303 -17.23 2.65 -18.20
CA LEU A 303 -17.05 4.11 -18.08
C LEU A 303 -16.63 4.76 -19.42
N ARG A 304 -16.16 3.98 -20.38
CA ARG A 304 -15.83 4.44 -21.73
C ARG A 304 -17.04 4.49 -22.66
N LEU A 305 -18.21 4.01 -22.24
CA LEU A 305 -19.44 4.16 -23.02
C LEU A 305 -19.64 5.66 -23.30
N PRO A 306 -20.02 6.04 -24.55
CA PRO A 306 -19.93 7.46 -24.97
C PRO A 306 -20.64 8.46 -24.06
N LYS A 307 -21.84 8.15 -23.61
CA LYS A 307 -22.60 9.06 -22.75
C LYS A 307 -22.00 9.17 -21.35
N LEU A 308 -21.49 8.05 -20.81
CA LEU A 308 -20.83 8.04 -19.50
C LEU A 308 -19.48 8.78 -19.56
N ALA A 309 -18.71 8.57 -20.63
CA ALA A 309 -17.44 9.28 -20.84
C ALA A 309 -17.67 10.79 -20.93
N ALA A 310 -18.72 11.21 -21.63
CA ALA A 310 -19.10 12.62 -21.75
C ALA A 310 -19.50 13.22 -20.39
N LEU A 311 -20.31 12.49 -19.61
CA LEU A 311 -20.71 12.91 -18.26
C LEU A 311 -19.50 13.05 -17.33
N LEU A 312 -18.59 12.07 -17.35
CA LEU A 312 -17.37 12.11 -16.51
C LEU A 312 -16.48 13.28 -16.91
N GLY A 313 -16.41 13.60 -18.21
CA GLY A 313 -15.71 14.78 -18.71
C GLY A 313 -16.30 16.07 -18.12
N ARG A 314 -17.61 16.17 -18.09
CA ARG A 314 -18.32 17.32 -17.49
C ARG A 314 -18.07 17.40 -15.98
N CYS A 315 -18.09 16.27 -15.30
CA CYS A 315 -17.78 16.20 -13.86
C CYS A 315 -16.36 16.69 -13.57
N ARG A 316 -15.39 16.26 -14.38
CA ARG A 316 -13.98 16.69 -14.25
C ARG A 316 -13.84 18.20 -14.43
N LYS A 317 -14.51 18.78 -15.44
CA LYS A 317 -14.49 20.23 -15.69
C LYS A 317 -15.10 20.99 -14.51
N LEU A 318 -16.19 20.47 -13.96
CA LEU A 318 -16.84 21.06 -12.79
C LEU A 318 -15.89 21.09 -11.56
N VAL A 319 -15.25 19.96 -11.27
CA VAL A 319 -14.28 19.86 -10.17
C VAL A 319 -13.09 20.79 -10.42
N GLU A 320 -12.57 20.81 -11.65
CA GLU A 320 -11.45 21.65 -12.07
C GLU A 320 -11.74 23.12 -11.85
N TYR A 321 -12.96 23.59 -12.21
CA TYR A 321 -13.38 24.97 -11.98
C TYR A 321 -13.23 25.36 -10.51
N PHE A 322 -13.74 24.53 -9.59
CA PHE A 322 -13.65 24.80 -8.15
C PHE A 322 -12.21 24.73 -7.62
N GLN A 323 -11.39 23.85 -8.19
CA GLN A 323 -9.99 23.70 -7.74
C GLN A 323 -9.08 24.80 -8.25
N GLN A 324 -9.38 25.40 -9.41
CA GLN A 324 -8.55 26.44 -10.03
C GLN A 324 -8.92 27.85 -9.59
N SER A 325 -10.15 28.07 -9.13
CA SER A 325 -10.64 29.38 -8.75
C SER A 325 -10.71 29.51 -7.23
N THR A 326 -9.88 30.37 -6.68
CA THR A 326 -9.89 30.68 -5.24
C THR A 326 -11.24 31.32 -4.83
N VAL A 327 -11.84 32.11 -5.72
CA VAL A 327 -13.15 32.73 -5.50
C VAL A 327 -14.24 31.62 -5.44
N ALA A 328 -14.23 30.70 -6.41
CA ALA A 328 -15.20 29.58 -6.44
C ALA A 328 -15.06 28.69 -5.20
N MET A 329 -13.83 28.41 -4.80
CA MET A 329 -13.54 27.62 -3.59
C MET A 329 -14.08 28.31 -2.32
N TYR A 330 -13.87 29.62 -2.21
CA TYR A 330 -14.41 30.43 -1.11
C TYR A 330 -15.93 30.42 -1.11
N MET A 331 -16.55 30.60 -2.27
CA MET A 331 -18.02 30.55 -2.40
C MET A 331 -18.58 29.19 -2.02
N LEU A 332 -17.90 28.10 -2.41
CA LEU A 332 -18.27 26.74 -2.02
C LEU A 332 -18.25 26.60 -0.50
N TYR A 333 -17.18 27.05 0.14
CA TYR A 333 -17.01 27.03 1.61
C TYR A 333 -18.15 27.80 2.29
N GLU A 334 -18.47 29.01 1.82
CA GLU A 334 -19.53 29.85 2.37
C GLU A 334 -20.92 29.19 2.20
N LYS A 335 -21.17 28.55 1.04
CA LYS A 335 -22.42 27.84 0.81
C LYS A 335 -22.55 26.59 1.70
N GLN A 336 -21.46 25.86 1.90
CA GLN A 336 -21.41 24.73 2.84
C GLN A 336 -21.82 25.18 4.23
N LYS A 337 -21.28 26.31 4.67
CA LYS A 337 -21.59 26.94 5.96
C LYS A 337 -23.08 27.33 6.04
N GLN A 338 -23.59 28.00 5.02
CA GLN A 338 -25.01 28.47 4.96
C GLN A 338 -25.99 27.30 4.97
N GLN A 339 -25.68 26.19 4.30
CA GLN A 339 -26.55 25.03 4.17
C GLN A 339 -26.28 23.97 5.25
N ASN A 340 -25.37 24.27 6.19
CA ASN A 340 -24.94 23.34 7.25
C ASN A 340 -24.48 21.99 6.65
N ALA A 341 -23.75 22.05 5.52
CA ALA A 341 -23.20 20.90 4.83
C ALA A 341 -21.77 20.63 5.32
N ALA A 342 -21.27 19.42 5.05
CA ALA A 342 -19.89 19.04 5.39
C ALA A 342 -18.88 19.97 4.70
N HIS A 343 -17.89 20.46 5.49
CA HIS A 343 -16.80 21.30 4.99
C HIS A 343 -15.74 20.42 4.36
N CYS A 344 -15.79 20.26 3.04
CA CYS A 344 -14.86 19.41 2.33
C CYS A 344 -14.61 19.92 0.90
N MET A 345 -13.42 19.66 0.41
CA MET A 345 -13.01 20.02 -0.96
C MET A 345 -13.53 18.98 -1.96
N LEU A 346 -13.77 19.41 -3.21
CA LEU A 346 -14.09 18.48 -4.29
C LEU A 346 -12.85 17.67 -4.65
N VAL A 347 -13.07 16.41 -5.01
CA VAL A 347 -12.01 15.44 -5.29
C VAL A 347 -11.83 15.31 -6.81
N SER A 348 -10.58 15.44 -7.26
CA SER A 348 -10.20 15.30 -8.66
C SER A 348 -9.96 13.83 -9.03
N ASN A 349 -10.34 13.47 -10.25
CA ASN A 349 -10.05 12.17 -10.85
C ASN A 349 -8.72 12.24 -11.64
N ARG A 350 -7.62 12.59 -10.98
CA ARG A 350 -6.28 12.71 -11.60
C ARG A 350 -5.49 11.40 -11.56
N VAL A 351 -5.84 10.49 -10.67
CA VAL A 351 -5.17 9.20 -10.55
C VAL A 351 -5.86 8.19 -11.48
N ALA A 352 -5.07 7.42 -12.21
CA ALA A 352 -5.61 6.37 -13.09
C ALA A 352 -6.32 5.30 -12.23
N GLY A 353 -7.50 4.92 -12.67
CA GLY A 353 -8.28 3.89 -12.01
C GLY A 353 -9.69 4.35 -11.68
N TRP A 354 -10.58 3.39 -11.60
CA TRP A 354 -12.00 3.64 -11.35
C TRP A 354 -12.28 4.12 -9.91
N GLY A 355 -11.38 3.79 -8.97
CA GLY A 355 -11.51 4.21 -7.57
C GLY A 355 -11.52 5.73 -7.43
N SER A 356 -10.65 6.43 -8.16
CA SER A 356 -10.62 7.90 -8.16
C SER A 356 -11.86 8.50 -8.82
N THR A 357 -12.41 7.83 -9.84
CA THR A 357 -13.67 8.21 -10.45
C THR A 357 -14.82 8.12 -9.44
N LEU A 358 -14.88 7.00 -8.72
CA LEU A 358 -15.91 6.80 -7.67
C LEU A 358 -15.79 7.88 -6.59
N ALA A 359 -14.60 8.17 -6.11
CA ALA A 359 -14.35 9.19 -5.07
C ALA A 359 -14.83 10.57 -5.54
N MET A 360 -14.52 10.94 -6.80
CA MET A 360 -15.00 12.19 -7.41
C MET A 360 -16.53 12.25 -7.42
N LEU A 361 -17.17 11.18 -7.91
CA LEU A 361 -18.64 11.13 -8.03
C LEU A 361 -19.34 11.14 -6.67
N GLN A 362 -18.78 10.44 -5.67
CA GLN A 362 -19.32 10.45 -4.31
C GLN A 362 -19.29 11.85 -3.72
N ARG A 363 -18.16 12.56 -3.88
CA ARG A 363 -18.03 13.93 -3.36
C ARG A 363 -18.96 14.88 -4.09
N LEU A 364 -19.12 14.75 -5.41
CA LEU A 364 -20.06 15.56 -6.19
C LEU A 364 -21.51 15.32 -5.73
N ARG A 365 -21.90 14.06 -5.53
CA ARG A 365 -23.25 13.70 -5.03
C ARG A 365 -23.50 14.32 -3.66
N GLU A 366 -22.54 14.21 -2.75
CA GLU A 366 -22.61 14.75 -1.40
C GLU A 366 -22.79 16.27 -1.40
N GLN A 367 -22.13 16.96 -2.33
CA GLN A 367 -22.10 18.42 -2.41
C GLN A 367 -23.04 18.98 -3.49
N GLN A 368 -23.95 18.20 -4.03
CA GLN A 368 -24.80 18.53 -5.17
C GLN A 368 -25.51 19.89 -5.02
N PHE A 369 -26.18 20.10 -3.90
CA PHE A 369 -27.00 21.30 -3.67
C PHE A 369 -26.13 22.52 -3.36
N VAL A 370 -25.01 22.33 -2.70
CA VAL A 370 -24.03 23.38 -2.43
C VAL A 370 -23.43 23.88 -3.75
N ILE A 371 -23.01 22.95 -4.63
CA ILE A 371 -22.46 23.24 -5.96
C ILE A 371 -23.48 24.03 -6.79
N ALA A 372 -24.72 23.56 -6.84
CA ALA A 372 -25.79 24.23 -7.56
C ALA A 372 -26.00 25.66 -7.05
N GLY A 373 -25.95 25.85 -5.73
CA GLY A 373 -26.08 27.17 -5.09
C GLY A 373 -24.99 28.15 -5.51
N VAL A 374 -23.75 27.67 -5.69
CA VAL A 374 -22.63 28.50 -6.15
C VAL A 374 -22.79 28.84 -7.63
N LEU A 375 -23.08 27.85 -8.47
CA LEU A 375 -23.11 28.01 -9.93
C LEU A 375 -24.27 28.91 -10.41
N VAL A 376 -25.37 28.92 -9.67
CA VAL A 376 -26.55 29.75 -9.98
C VAL A 376 -26.23 31.26 -9.89
N GLU A 377 -25.30 31.65 -9.02
CA GLU A 377 -25.01 33.06 -8.77
C GLU A 377 -24.27 33.77 -9.92
N ASP A 378 -23.63 32.99 -10.83
CA ASP A 378 -22.94 33.59 -11.99
C ASP A 378 -23.36 32.85 -13.27
N SER A 379 -24.06 33.59 -14.15
CA SER A 379 -24.54 33.07 -15.41
C SER A 379 -23.42 32.55 -16.33
N ASN A 380 -22.19 33.04 -16.19
CA ASN A 380 -21.05 32.55 -16.95
C ASN A 380 -20.71 31.10 -16.65
N ASN A 381 -21.12 30.61 -15.48
CA ASN A 381 -20.84 29.26 -15.01
C ASN A 381 -22.03 28.29 -15.14
N HIS A 382 -23.16 28.75 -15.70
CA HIS A 382 -24.34 27.91 -15.86
C HIS A 382 -24.07 26.69 -16.77
N HIS A 383 -23.12 26.80 -17.71
CA HIS A 383 -22.72 25.69 -18.59
C HIS A 383 -22.04 24.52 -17.81
N LEU A 384 -21.57 24.78 -16.60
CA LEU A 384 -20.96 23.75 -15.71
C LEU A 384 -22.03 22.97 -14.94
N MET A 385 -23.27 23.49 -14.86
CA MET A 385 -24.34 22.84 -14.11
C MET A 385 -24.75 21.53 -14.80
N LEU A 386 -24.85 20.48 -14.01
CA LEU A 386 -25.35 19.18 -14.48
C LEU A 386 -26.88 19.19 -14.46
N GLU A 387 -27.48 18.58 -15.47
CA GLU A 387 -28.92 18.41 -15.56
C GLU A 387 -29.42 17.35 -14.56
N ALA A 388 -30.71 17.36 -14.26
CA ALA A 388 -31.32 16.39 -13.33
C ALA A 388 -31.05 14.93 -13.76
N ALA A 389 -31.13 14.66 -15.07
CA ALA A 389 -30.84 13.33 -15.62
C ALA A 389 -29.39 12.94 -15.42
N GLU A 390 -28.46 13.91 -15.51
CA GLU A 390 -27.04 13.69 -15.29
C GLU A 390 -26.74 13.39 -13.80
N TRP A 391 -27.38 14.12 -12.88
CA TRP A 391 -27.28 13.85 -11.45
C TRP A 391 -27.84 12.46 -11.10
N ALA A 392 -28.94 12.06 -11.73
CA ALA A 392 -29.49 10.71 -11.56
C ALA A 392 -28.50 9.64 -12.03
N THR A 393 -27.79 9.88 -13.14
CA THR A 393 -26.73 8.97 -13.63
C THR A 393 -25.55 8.93 -12.67
N VAL A 394 -25.11 10.08 -12.13
CA VAL A 394 -24.05 10.15 -11.11
C VAL A 394 -24.43 9.28 -9.89
N GLU A 395 -25.65 9.46 -9.38
CA GLU A 395 -26.15 8.68 -8.25
C GLU A 395 -26.16 7.18 -8.57
N GLY A 396 -26.66 6.82 -9.75
CA GLY A 396 -26.68 5.42 -10.21
C GLY A 396 -25.30 4.81 -10.32
N LEU A 397 -24.32 5.58 -10.83
CA LEU A 397 -22.92 5.12 -10.93
C LEU A 397 -22.28 4.93 -9.53
N VAL A 398 -22.54 5.83 -8.60
CA VAL A 398 -22.04 5.70 -7.23
C VAL A 398 -22.60 4.42 -6.60
N ASP A 399 -23.90 4.19 -6.71
CA ASP A 399 -24.55 3.01 -6.15
C ASP A 399 -24.07 1.72 -6.83
N LEU A 400 -23.73 1.78 -8.12
CA LEU A 400 -23.16 0.65 -8.87
C LEU A 400 -21.73 0.33 -8.45
N LEU A 401 -20.87 1.34 -8.34
CA LEU A 401 -19.43 1.16 -8.11
C LEU A 401 -19.07 0.95 -6.64
N HIS A 402 -19.87 1.48 -5.72
CA HIS A 402 -19.57 1.42 -4.28
C HIS A 402 -19.42 -0.04 -3.77
N PRO A 403 -20.30 -1.01 -4.11
CA PRO A 403 -20.11 -2.40 -3.70
C PRO A 403 -18.79 -3.00 -4.21
N PHE A 404 -18.33 -2.64 -5.42
CA PHE A 404 -17.03 -3.10 -5.94
C PHE A 404 -15.89 -2.56 -5.08
N LYS A 405 -15.97 -1.31 -4.64
CA LYS A 405 -15.00 -0.71 -3.72
C LYS A 405 -15.01 -1.45 -2.39
N GLN A 406 -16.17 -1.74 -1.83
CA GLN A 406 -16.31 -2.48 -0.57
C GLN A 406 -15.70 -3.87 -0.68
N VAL A 407 -15.93 -4.60 -1.78
CA VAL A 407 -15.33 -5.91 -2.03
C VAL A 407 -13.81 -5.79 -2.11
N ALA A 408 -13.29 -4.82 -2.86
CA ALA A 408 -11.86 -4.59 -3.00
C ALA A 408 -11.21 -4.30 -1.63
N ASP A 409 -11.82 -3.42 -0.84
CA ASP A 409 -11.34 -3.06 0.50
C ASP A 409 -11.37 -4.26 1.45
N MET A 410 -12.44 -5.06 1.41
CA MET A 410 -12.58 -6.25 2.25
C MET A 410 -11.50 -7.29 1.93
N LEU A 411 -11.26 -7.56 0.65
CA LEU A 411 -10.20 -8.48 0.23
C LEU A 411 -8.82 -7.94 0.60
N SER A 412 -8.68 -6.62 0.57
CA SER A 412 -7.46 -5.90 0.91
C SER A 412 -7.12 -5.99 2.40
N ALA A 413 -8.11 -5.84 3.24
CA ALA A 413 -7.95 -5.85 4.70
C ALA A 413 -7.92 -7.27 5.28
N SER A 414 -8.28 -8.28 4.50
CA SER A 414 -8.43 -9.64 5.00
C SER A 414 -7.10 -10.27 5.41
N ARG A 415 -7.06 -10.79 6.62
CA ARG A 415 -5.96 -11.60 7.15
C ARG A 415 -6.15 -13.09 6.85
N HIS A 416 -7.26 -13.45 6.18
CA HIS A 416 -7.62 -14.83 5.85
C HIS A 416 -7.43 -15.07 4.36
N PRO A 417 -7.33 -16.32 3.92
CA PRO A 417 -7.31 -16.60 2.48
C PRO A 417 -8.56 -16.04 1.81
N THR A 418 -8.37 -15.36 0.70
CA THR A 418 -9.45 -14.64 0.02
C THR A 418 -10.09 -15.46 -1.10
N ILE A 419 -9.42 -16.52 -1.55
CA ILE A 419 -9.87 -17.29 -2.73
C ILE A 419 -11.24 -17.95 -2.52
N SER A 420 -11.55 -18.37 -1.30
CA SER A 420 -12.85 -18.99 -0.96
C SER A 420 -14.01 -18.01 -1.02
N MET A 421 -13.73 -16.70 -0.96
CA MET A 421 -14.72 -15.63 -0.98
C MET A 421 -15.08 -15.19 -2.39
N VAL A 422 -14.26 -15.51 -3.39
CA VAL A 422 -14.43 -15.01 -4.77
C VAL A 422 -15.80 -15.44 -5.34
N LYS A 423 -16.13 -16.73 -5.25
CA LYS A 423 -17.39 -17.24 -5.82
C LYS A 423 -18.63 -16.63 -5.14
N PRO A 424 -18.72 -16.60 -3.79
CA PRO A 424 -19.83 -15.91 -3.12
C PRO A 424 -19.93 -14.44 -3.48
N LEU A 425 -18.80 -13.72 -3.55
CA LEU A 425 -18.80 -12.29 -3.87
C LEU A 425 -19.21 -12.04 -5.33
N LEU A 426 -18.74 -12.87 -6.26
CA LEU A 426 -19.14 -12.79 -7.66
C LEU A 426 -20.64 -13.03 -7.82
N HIS A 427 -21.16 -14.04 -7.10
CA HIS A 427 -22.60 -14.35 -7.12
C HIS A 427 -23.41 -13.15 -6.61
N MET A 428 -22.99 -12.55 -5.51
CA MET A 428 -23.62 -11.35 -4.95
C MET A 428 -23.59 -10.18 -5.95
N LEU A 429 -22.41 -9.91 -6.53
CA LEU A 429 -22.27 -8.78 -7.49
C LEU A 429 -23.12 -9.00 -8.73
N LEU A 430 -23.09 -10.20 -9.31
CA LEU A 430 -23.81 -10.52 -10.55
C LEU A 430 -25.33 -10.52 -10.35
N ASN A 431 -25.81 -10.98 -9.20
CA ASN A 431 -27.26 -11.19 -8.98
C ASN A 431 -27.94 -10.09 -8.16
N THR A 432 -27.16 -9.21 -7.52
CA THR A 432 -27.69 -8.08 -6.72
C THR A 432 -27.24 -6.75 -7.30
N THR A 433 -25.94 -6.46 -7.27
CA THR A 433 -25.37 -5.17 -7.67
C THR A 433 -25.57 -4.90 -9.17
N LEU A 434 -25.32 -5.89 -10.00
CA LEU A 434 -25.39 -5.79 -11.47
C LEU A 434 -26.76 -6.16 -12.03
N ASN A 435 -27.73 -6.46 -11.16
CA ASN A 435 -29.10 -6.72 -11.58
C ASN A 435 -29.74 -5.40 -12.05
N ILE A 436 -30.26 -5.41 -13.30
CA ILE A 436 -30.87 -4.23 -13.89
C ILE A 436 -32.24 -3.99 -13.25
N LYS A 437 -32.44 -2.80 -12.67
CA LYS A 437 -33.69 -2.39 -12.02
C LYS A 437 -34.49 -1.50 -12.94
N GLU A 438 -35.80 -1.50 -12.76
CA GLU A 438 -36.72 -0.63 -13.52
C GLU A 438 -36.40 0.86 -13.32
N THR A 439 -35.83 1.19 -12.15
CA THR A 439 -35.45 2.56 -11.77
C THR A 439 -34.13 3.02 -12.41
N ASP A 440 -33.36 2.09 -12.99
CA ASP A 440 -32.06 2.43 -13.59
C ASP A 440 -32.24 3.24 -14.86
N CYS A 441 -31.47 4.29 -15.03
CA CYS A 441 -31.39 4.98 -16.30
C CYS A 441 -30.67 4.09 -17.33
N LYS A 442 -30.86 4.39 -18.61
CA LYS A 442 -30.32 3.62 -19.74
C LYS A 442 -28.79 3.45 -19.63
N GLU A 443 -28.10 4.52 -19.26
CA GLU A 443 -26.63 4.55 -19.15
C GLU A 443 -26.13 3.59 -18.07
N VAL A 444 -26.78 3.59 -16.90
CA VAL A 444 -26.45 2.70 -15.78
C VAL A 444 -26.75 1.24 -16.15
N SER A 445 -27.89 0.98 -16.82
CA SER A 445 -28.25 -0.37 -17.30
C SER A 445 -27.20 -0.91 -18.26
N MET A 446 -26.73 -0.10 -19.20
CA MET A 446 -25.68 -0.48 -20.15
C MET A 446 -24.36 -0.76 -19.43
N ALA A 447 -24.00 0.07 -18.44
CA ALA A 447 -22.81 -0.13 -17.62
C ALA A 447 -22.88 -1.47 -16.86
N LYS A 448 -24.01 -1.78 -16.25
CA LYS A 448 -24.24 -3.05 -15.55
C LYS A 448 -24.06 -4.24 -16.49
N GLU A 449 -24.59 -4.18 -17.71
CA GLU A 449 -24.46 -5.25 -18.73
C GLU A 449 -22.98 -5.47 -19.09
N VAL A 450 -22.24 -4.40 -19.34
CA VAL A 450 -20.81 -4.46 -19.73
C VAL A 450 -19.99 -5.12 -18.60
N ILE A 451 -20.19 -4.68 -17.36
CA ILE A 451 -19.44 -5.21 -16.21
C ILE A 451 -19.82 -6.69 -15.99
N ALA A 452 -21.12 -7.02 -16.00
CA ALA A 452 -21.59 -8.39 -15.79
C ALA A 452 -21.03 -9.35 -16.84
N LYS A 453 -21.00 -8.92 -18.10
CA LYS A 453 -20.44 -9.71 -19.20
C LYS A 453 -18.96 -10.02 -18.98
N GLU A 454 -18.19 -9.03 -18.57
CA GLU A 454 -16.74 -9.20 -18.31
C GLU A 454 -16.49 -10.17 -17.14
N LEU A 455 -17.24 -10.03 -16.05
CA LEU A 455 -17.10 -10.92 -14.89
C LEU A 455 -17.50 -12.37 -15.22
N ALA A 456 -18.61 -12.55 -15.93
CA ALA A 456 -19.11 -13.87 -16.33
C ALA A 456 -18.12 -14.57 -17.27
N LYS A 457 -17.64 -13.84 -18.28
CA LYS A 457 -16.64 -14.32 -19.25
C LYS A 457 -15.38 -14.81 -18.55
N THR A 458 -14.88 -14.03 -17.59
CA THR A 458 -13.61 -14.29 -16.93
C THR A 458 -13.70 -15.47 -15.97
N TYR A 459 -14.77 -15.57 -15.19
CA TYR A 459 -14.86 -16.52 -14.07
C TYR A 459 -15.86 -17.66 -14.26
N GLN A 460 -16.99 -17.44 -14.93
CA GLN A 460 -18.04 -18.46 -15.09
C GLN A 460 -17.90 -19.26 -16.37
N GLU A 461 -17.50 -18.61 -17.46
CA GLU A 461 -17.38 -19.26 -18.78
C GLU A 461 -16.04 -19.99 -18.98
N THR A 462 -15.17 -19.99 -17.99
CA THR A 462 -13.91 -20.75 -17.98
C THR A 462 -14.07 -21.92 -17.01
N PRO A 463 -14.35 -23.16 -17.51
CA PRO A 463 -14.72 -24.27 -16.63
C PRO A 463 -13.69 -24.64 -15.57
N GLU A 464 -12.40 -24.56 -15.89
CA GLU A 464 -11.32 -24.89 -14.94
C GLU A 464 -11.27 -23.87 -13.78
N ILE A 465 -11.41 -22.59 -14.08
CA ILE A 465 -11.44 -21.54 -13.06
C ILE A 465 -12.70 -21.64 -12.22
N ASP A 466 -13.85 -21.88 -12.85
CA ASP A 466 -15.13 -22.05 -12.14
C ASP A 466 -15.08 -23.23 -11.16
N MET A 467 -14.57 -24.38 -11.60
CA MET A 467 -14.42 -25.56 -10.74
C MET A 467 -13.41 -25.29 -9.62
N PHE A 468 -12.28 -24.68 -9.93
CA PHE A 468 -11.27 -24.31 -8.93
C PHE A 468 -11.89 -23.43 -7.82
N LEU A 469 -12.64 -22.41 -8.20
CA LEU A 469 -13.30 -21.50 -7.26
C LEU A 469 -14.37 -22.22 -6.44
N ASN A 470 -15.14 -23.13 -7.06
CA ASN A 470 -16.16 -23.92 -6.37
C ASN A 470 -15.53 -24.81 -5.29
N VAL A 471 -14.40 -25.46 -5.60
CA VAL A 471 -13.66 -26.30 -4.63
C VAL A 471 -13.13 -25.44 -3.49
N ALA A 472 -12.48 -24.31 -3.80
CA ALA A 472 -11.94 -23.40 -2.79
C ALA A 472 -13.04 -22.90 -1.85
N THR A 473 -14.21 -22.58 -2.40
CA THR A 473 -15.38 -22.10 -1.64
C THR A 473 -15.98 -23.23 -0.79
N PHE A 474 -16.09 -24.42 -1.35
CA PHE A 474 -16.62 -25.62 -0.64
C PHE A 474 -15.81 -25.91 0.64
N LEU A 475 -14.49 -25.76 0.57
CA LEU A 475 -13.60 -26.03 1.71
C LEU A 475 -13.70 -24.96 2.83
N ASP A 476 -14.41 -23.86 2.57
CA ASP A 476 -14.64 -22.83 3.58
C ASP A 476 -15.89 -23.21 4.40
N PRO A 477 -15.76 -23.41 5.71
CA PRO A 477 -16.91 -23.83 6.53
C PRO A 477 -18.02 -22.78 6.61
N ARG A 478 -17.76 -21.52 6.21
CA ARG A 478 -18.78 -20.48 6.09
C ARG A 478 -19.66 -20.66 4.85
N TYR A 479 -19.12 -21.24 3.78
CA TYR A 479 -19.74 -21.27 2.44
C TYR A 479 -19.94 -22.70 1.91
N LYS A 480 -19.68 -23.73 2.69
CA LYS A 480 -19.62 -25.15 2.24
C LYS A 480 -20.91 -25.68 1.64
N ARG A 481 -22.06 -25.05 1.91
CA ARG A 481 -23.35 -25.47 1.36
C ARG A 481 -23.55 -25.13 -0.11
N LEU A 482 -22.79 -24.18 -0.65
CA LEU A 482 -22.82 -23.78 -2.07
C LEU A 482 -24.27 -23.61 -2.59
N PRO A 483 -25.07 -22.72 -2.00
CA PRO A 483 -26.50 -22.62 -2.37
C PRO A 483 -26.75 -22.15 -3.81
N PHE A 484 -25.74 -21.54 -4.44
CA PHE A 484 -25.82 -21.07 -5.83
C PHE A 484 -25.53 -22.17 -6.86
N LEU A 485 -25.25 -23.39 -6.43
CA LEU A 485 -25.02 -24.55 -7.31
C LEU A 485 -26.17 -25.52 -7.20
N SER A 486 -26.48 -26.23 -8.33
CA SER A 486 -27.41 -27.35 -8.35
C SER A 486 -26.83 -28.54 -7.56
N ALA A 487 -27.69 -29.49 -7.23
CA ALA A 487 -27.25 -30.76 -6.57
C ALA A 487 -26.19 -31.49 -7.40
N PHE A 488 -26.35 -31.50 -8.72
CA PHE A 488 -25.39 -32.13 -9.63
C PHE A 488 -24.05 -31.42 -9.58
N GLU A 489 -24.04 -30.10 -9.66
CA GLU A 489 -22.82 -29.27 -9.61
C GLU A 489 -22.10 -29.46 -8.25
N ARG A 490 -22.84 -29.50 -7.14
CA ARG A 490 -22.27 -29.76 -5.82
C ARG A 490 -21.59 -31.14 -5.77
N GLN A 491 -22.22 -32.15 -6.36
CA GLN A 491 -21.63 -33.50 -6.44
C GLN A 491 -20.32 -33.50 -7.24
N GLN A 492 -20.27 -32.72 -8.35
CA GLN A 492 -19.04 -32.57 -9.14
C GLN A 492 -17.91 -31.92 -8.33
N VAL A 493 -18.24 -30.96 -7.49
CA VAL A 493 -17.26 -30.33 -6.59
C VAL A 493 -16.72 -31.36 -5.59
N GLU A 494 -17.59 -32.12 -4.96
CA GLU A 494 -17.18 -33.18 -4.02
C GLU A 494 -16.30 -34.24 -4.69
N ASN A 495 -16.66 -34.64 -5.91
CA ASN A 495 -15.87 -35.61 -6.69
C ASN A 495 -14.47 -35.06 -6.97
N ARG A 496 -14.37 -33.78 -7.31
CA ARG A 496 -13.07 -33.11 -7.53
C ARG A 496 -12.22 -33.08 -6.26
N VAL A 497 -12.83 -32.83 -5.10
CA VAL A 497 -12.12 -32.87 -3.79
C VAL A 497 -11.56 -34.28 -3.53
N VAL A 498 -12.35 -35.33 -3.81
CA VAL A 498 -11.90 -36.73 -3.67
C VAL A 498 -10.71 -37.01 -4.59
N GLU A 499 -10.79 -36.62 -5.85
CA GLU A 499 -9.69 -36.77 -6.84
C GLU A 499 -8.40 -36.05 -6.37
N GLU A 500 -8.53 -34.84 -5.88
CA GLU A 500 -7.40 -34.07 -5.37
C GLU A 500 -6.77 -34.72 -4.15
N ALA A 501 -7.60 -35.20 -3.21
CA ALA A 501 -7.15 -35.90 -2.02
C ALA A 501 -6.38 -37.17 -2.40
N LYS A 502 -6.90 -37.95 -3.37
CA LYS A 502 -6.25 -39.15 -3.88
C LYS A 502 -4.88 -38.83 -4.47
N GLY A 503 -4.81 -37.81 -5.33
CA GLY A 503 -3.55 -37.39 -5.96
C GLY A 503 -2.48 -36.95 -4.95
N LEU A 504 -2.89 -36.31 -3.86
CA LEU A 504 -1.97 -35.91 -2.78
C LEU A 504 -1.47 -37.13 -2.00
N LEU A 505 -2.33 -38.11 -1.73
CA LEU A 505 -1.97 -39.32 -1.00
C LEU A 505 -1.04 -40.21 -1.82
N ASP A 506 -1.26 -40.33 -3.13
CA ASP A 506 -0.39 -41.10 -4.04
C ASP A 506 1.04 -40.52 -4.05
N LYS A 507 1.16 -39.19 -4.10
CA LYS A 507 2.47 -38.50 -4.02
C LYS A 507 3.19 -38.76 -2.69
N LEU A 508 2.45 -38.90 -1.60
CA LEU A 508 3.04 -39.20 -0.28
C LEU A 508 3.59 -40.63 -0.22
N LYS A 509 2.95 -41.58 -0.91
CA LYS A 509 3.43 -42.95 -1.01
C LYS A 509 4.69 -43.06 -1.85
N ASP A 510 4.75 -42.38 -2.98
CA ASP A 510 5.93 -42.36 -3.87
C ASP A 510 7.13 -41.65 -3.24
N GLY A 511 6.89 -40.64 -2.37
CA GLY A 511 7.94 -39.87 -1.69
C GLY A 511 8.52 -40.52 -0.44
N GLY A 512 7.92 -41.62 0.04
CA GLY A 512 8.33 -42.26 1.32
C GLY A 512 9.60 -43.11 1.26
N GLY A 513 10.26 -43.22 0.12
CA GLY A 513 11.39 -44.13 -0.10
C GLY A 513 12.76 -43.49 -0.35
N SER A 514 12.93 -42.19 -0.34
CA SER A 514 14.26 -41.58 -0.57
C SER A 514 14.35 -40.20 0.07
N GLY A 515 15.45 -39.94 0.74
CA GLY A 515 15.82 -38.63 1.17
C GLY A 515 15.88 -37.66 -0.05
N PRO A 516 16.14 -36.39 0.15
CA PRO A 516 15.89 -35.38 -0.84
C PRO A 516 16.62 -35.68 -2.15
N ALA A 517 15.86 -36.26 -3.11
CA ALA A 517 16.39 -36.49 -4.46
C ALA A 517 16.17 -35.24 -5.28
N UNK A 518 16.97 -34.71 -5.44
CA UNK A 518 16.92 -33.73 -6.21
C UNK A 518 16.83 -34.13 -7.47
N GLY A 519 16.28 -34.37 -8.00
CA GLY A 519 16.24 -34.87 -9.36
C GLY A 519 14.80 -34.93 -9.86
N ALA A 520 14.18 -33.74 -10.02
CA ALA A 520 13.20 -33.65 -11.09
C ALA A 520 14.02 -33.59 -12.39
N GLU A 521 13.93 -34.61 -13.21
CA GLU A 521 14.63 -34.66 -14.48
C GLU A 521 14.31 -33.42 -15.33
N ASP A 522 15.35 -32.65 -15.63
CA ASP A 522 15.34 -31.58 -16.62
C ASP A 522 14.85 -32.09 -17.98
N LYS A 523 13.59 -31.92 -18.24
CA LYS A 523 13.10 -31.95 -19.59
C LYS A 523 12.90 -30.51 -20.03
N MET A 524 14.01 -29.84 -20.33
CA MET A 524 13.94 -28.78 -21.37
C MET A 524 15.26 -28.01 -21.54
N TYR A 525 15.60 -27.83 -22.79
CA TYR A 525 16.74 -27.07 -23.34
C TYR A 525 18.12 -27.71 -23.11
N ALA A 526 18.36 -28.85 -23.80
CA ALA A 526 19.68 -29.41 -23.92
C ALA A 526 20.47 -28.64 -24.99
N LEU A 527 21.49 -27.95 -24.57
CA LEU A 527 22.65 -27.64 -25.42
C LEU A 527 23.51 -28.90 -25.48
N PRO A 528 24.09 -29.26 -26.62
CA PRO A 528 24.86 -30.51 -26.70
C PRO A 528 26.21 -30.36 -25.99
N GLU A 529 26.39 -31.16 -24.93
CA GLU A 529 27.67 -31.33 -24.23
C GLU A 529 28.22 -32.72 -24.47
N GLU A 530 29.54 -32.83 -24.43
CA GLU A 530 30.30 -34.06 -24.65
C GLU A 530 30.07 -35.10 -23.57
N PRO A 531 30.19 -36.40 -23.83
CA PRO A 531 29.82 -37.47 -22.91
C PRO A 531 30.79 -37.62 -21.73
N PRO A 532 30.27 -37.80 -20.49
CA PRO A 532 31.13 -38.02 -19.33
C PRO A 532 31.63 -39.45 -19.21
N VAL A 533 32.86 -39.57 -18.74
CA VAL A 533 33.53 -40.84 -18.45
C VAL A 533 32.86 -41.51 -17.23
N LYS A 534 32.38 -42.71 -17.41
CA LYS A 534 31.77 -43.52 -16.34
C LYS A 534 32.82 -43.98 -15.33
N LYS A 535 32.73 -43.46 -14.07
CA LYS A 535 33.39 -44.09 -12.93
C LYS A 535 32.49 -45.16 -12.36
N LEU A 536 32.90 -46.39 -12.41
CA LEU A 536 32.22 -47.52 -11.77
C LEU A 536 32.46 -47.40 -10.25
N VAL A 537 31.40 -47.14 -9.49
CA VAL A 537 31.42 -47.31 -8.01
C VAL A 537 30.81 -48.65 -7.71
N LEU A 538 31.63 -49.55 -7.20
CA LEU A 538 31.18 -50.84 -6.71
C LEU A 538 30.37 -50.62 -5.42
N ALA A 539 29.04 -50.87 -5.50
CA ALA A 539 28.16 -50.89 -4.33
C ALA A 539 28.38 -52.18 -3.54
N SER A 540 28.59 -52.02 -2.22
CA SER A 540 28.62 -53.17 -1.29
C SER A 540 27.26 -53.88 -1.24
N PRO A 541 27.20 -55.21 -1.13
CA PRO A 541 25.95 -55.95 -1.09
C PRO A 541 25.13 -55.59 0.16
N PRO A 542 23.79 -55.52 0.04
CA PRO A 542 22.93 -55.21 1.18
C PRO A 542 22.96 -56.32 2.23
N PRO A 543 22.69 -55.99 3.51
CA PRO A 543 22.71 -57.00 4.58
C PRO A 543 21.66 -58.10 4.35
N PRO A 544 21.89 -59.36 4.77
CA PRO A 544 21.02 -60.49 4.50
C PRO A 544 19.56 -60.31 4.95
N SER A 545 19.32 -59.54 6.01
CA SER A 545 18.00 -59.27 6.54
C SER A 545 17.14 -58.40 5.59
N SER A 546 17.74 -57.54 4.74
CA SER A 546 17.01 -56.71 3.80
C SER A 546 16.50 -57.51 2.58
N VAL A 547 17.23 -58.55 2.19
CA VAL A 547 16.84 -59.40 1.09
C VAL A 547 15.62 -60.29 1.48
N ILE A 548 15.62 -60.79 2.70
CA ILE A 548 14.50 -61.60 3.25
C ILE A 548 13.26 -60.72 3.37
N ASN A 549 13.40 -59.49 3.89
CA ASN A 549 12.30 -58.56 4.04
C ASN A 549 11.75 -58.10 2.67
N SER A 550 12.62 -57.97 1.66
CA SER A 550 12.19 -57.69 0.28
C SER A 550 11.39 -58.85 -0.33
N MET A 551 11.85 -60.10 -0.09
CA MET A 551 11.15 -61.28 -0.55
C MET A 551 9.79 -61.48 0.17
N LEU A 552 9.77 -61.20 1.49
CA LEU A 552 8.52 -61.24 2.27
C LEU A 552 7.55 -60.16 1.82
N ALA A 553 8.05 -58.96 1.53
CA ALA A 553 7.24 -57.89 0.96
C ALA A 553 6.64 -58.27 -0.37
N GLU A 554 7.42 -58.94 -1.23
CA GLU A 554 6.94 -59.43 -2.53
C GLU A 554 5.81 -60.48 -2.41
N ILE A 555 5.84 -61.30 -1.34
CA ILE A 555 4.82 -62.32 -1.08
C ILE A 555 3.57 -61.72 -0.41
N PHE A 556 3.78 -60.81 0.56
CA PHE A 556 2.69 -60.29 1.40
C PHE A 556 2.10 -58.96 0.94
N CYS A 557 2.78 -58.23 0.03
CA CYS A 557 2.28 -56.97 -0.50
C CYS A 557 1.63 -57.07 -1.88
N GLN A 558 1.56 -58.30 -2.47
CA GLN A 558 0.88 -58.52 -3.75
C GLN A 558 -0.64 -58.33 -3.68
N THR A 559 -1.22 -58.30 -2.47
CA THR A 559 -2.64 -58.11 -2.26
C THR A 559 -2.99 -56.71 -1.73
N GLY A 560 -2.00 -55.86 -1.41
CA GLY A 560 -2.24 -54.59 -0.71
C GLY A 560 -2.64 -53.41 -1.58
N GLY A 561 -2.42 -53.49 -2.88
CA GLY A 561 -2.60 -52.32 -3.75
C GLY A 561 -4.06 -51.89 -3.98
N VAL A 562 -4.96 -52.84 -4.02
CA VAL A 562 -6.40 -52.56 -4.28
C VAL A 562 -7.13 -52.27 -2.97
N GLU A 563 -6.82 -53.02 -1.90
CA GLU A 563 -7.40 -52.78 -0.57
C GLU A 563 -7.01 -51.43 0.01
N ASP A 564 -5.75 -51.00 -0.17
CA ASP A 564 -5.27 -49.69 0.26
C ASP A 564 -6.00 -48.56 -0.44
N GLN A 565 -6.27 -48.68 -1.74
CA GLN A 565 -6.99 -47.66 -2.49
C GLN A 565 -8.44 -47.52 -2.05
N GLU A 566 -9.10 -48.64 -1.79
CA GLU A 566 -10.49 -48.66 -1.28
C GLU A 566 -10.56 -48.03 0.12
N GLU A 567 -9.58 -48.36 0.97
CA GLU A 567 -9.51 -47.82 2.34
C GLU A 567 -9.29 -46.27 2.33
N TRP A 568 -8.39 -45.79 1.49
CA TRP A 568 -8.16 -44.34 1.36
C TRP A 568 -9.37 -43.59 0.81
N HIS A 569 -10.04 -44.18 -0.19
CA HIS A 569 -11.27 -43.61 -0.75
C HIS A 569 -12.36 -43.49 0.32
N ALA A 570 -12.55 -44.57 1.09
CA ALA A 570 -13.52 -44.62 2.17
C ALA A 570 -13.21 -43.54 3.24
N GLN A 571 -11.94 -43.40 3.58
CA GLN A 571 -11.49 -42.36 4.56
C GLN A 571 -11.81 -40.97 4.08
N VAL A 572 -11.50 -40.65 2.82
CA VAL A 572 -11.76 -39.31 2.25
C VAL A 572 -13.28 -39.03 2.21
N VAL A 573 -14.08 -40.02 1.81
CA VAL A 573 -15.54 -39.89 1.76
C VAL A 573 -16.10 -39.68 3.18
N GLU A 574 -15.55 -40.35 4.17
CA GLU A 574 -15.93 -40.18 5.58
C GLU A 574 -15.59 -38.80 6.08
N GLU A 575 -14.39 -38.27 5.77
CA GLU A 575 -13.99 -36.91 6.13
C GLU A 575 -14.93 -35.90 5.50
N LEU A 576 -15.28 -36.07 4.21
CA LEU A 576 -16.21 -35.19 3.51
C LEU A 576 -17.59 -35.18 4.16
N SER A 577 -18.10 -36.38 4.48
CA SER A 577 -19.39 -36.53 5.17
C SER A 577 -19.37 -35.80 6.53
N ASN A 578 -18.29 -36.00 7.28
CA ASN A 578 -18.09 -35.34 8.58
C ASN A 578 -18.01 -33.81 8.39
N PHE A 579 -17.22 -33.32 7.42
CA PHE A 579 -17.10 -31.89 7.12
C PHE A 579 -18.46 -31.27 6.80
N LYS A 580 -19.25 -31.94 5.94
CA LYS A 580 -20.59 -31.47 5.56
C LYS A 580 -21.55 -31.42 6.75
N SER A 581 -21.43 -32.37 7.68
CA SER A 581 -22.32 -32.49 8.86
C SER A 581 -22.01 -31.44 9.94
N GLN A 582 -20.79 -30.91 9.97
CA GLN A 582 -20.41 -29.87 10.95
C GLN A 582 -21.29 -28.62 10.77
N LYS A 583 -21.56 -27.93 11.85
CA LYS A 583 -22.31 -26.67 11.83
C LYS A 583 -21.61 -25.66 10.91
N VAL A 584 -22.40 -24.94 10.14
CA VAL A 584 -21.88 -23.86 9.28
C VAL A 584 -21.30 -22.75 10.16
N LEU A 585 -20.09 -22.33 9.85
CA LEU A 585 -19.39 -21.26 10.56
C LEU A 585 -20.06 -19.91 10.24
N GLY A 586 -20.09 -19.02 11.20
CA GLY A 586 -20.60 -17.66 11.01
C GLY A 586 -19.74 -16.87 10.02
N LEU A 587 -20.37 -15.98 9.25
CA LEU A 587 -19.69 -15.23 8.15
C LEU A 587 -18.51 -14.38 8.65
N ASN A 588 -18.56 -13.93 9.90
CA ASN A 588 -17.52 -13.08 10.50
C ASN A 588 -16.47 -13.86 11.29
N GLU A 589 -16.59 -15.19 11.33
CA GLU A 589 -15.66 -16.04 12.07
C GLU A 589 -14.50 -16.48 11.19
N ASP A 590 -13.39 -16.84 11.82
CA ASP A 590 -12.12 -17.19 11.17
C ASP A 590 -12.14 -18.64 10.67
N PRO A 591 -12.14 -18.88 9.35
CA PRO A 591 -12.13 -20.24 8.80
C PRO A 591 -10.80 -20.97 9.03
N LEU A 592 -9.66 -20.27 9.13
CA LEU A 592 -8.35 -20.90 9.40
C LEU A 592 -8.28 -21.39 10.83
N LYS A 593 -8.82 -20.63 11.77
CA LYS A 593 -8.93 -21.08 13.17
C LYS A 593 -9.82 -22.32 13.26
N TRP A 594 -10.95 -22.30 12.57
CA TRP A 594 -11.87 -23.47 12.51
C TRP A 594 -11.13 -24.73 12.06
N TRP A 595 -10.35 -24.64 10.98
CA TRP A 595 -9.56 -25.77 10.46
C TRP A 595 -8.43 -26.15 11.42
N SER A 596 -7.71 -25.18 11.99
CA SER A 596 -6.59 -25.42 12.91
C SER A 596 -7.06 -26.20 14.14
N ASP A 597 -8.21 -25.86 14.68
CA ASP A 597 -8.81 -26.55 15.85
C ASP A 597 -9.23 -27.98 15.52
N ARG A 598 -9.33 -28.36 14.24
CA ARG A 598 -9.86 -29.66 13.78
C ARG A 598 -8.87 -30.47 12.94
N LEU A 599 -7.60 -30.14 12.94
CA LEU A 599 -6.58 -30.88 12.16
C LEU A 599 -6.51 -32.36 12.54
N ALA A 600 -6.71 -32.68 13.81
CA ALA A 600 -6.75 -34.09 14.28
C ALA A 600 -7.98 -34.85 13.76
N LEU A 601 -9.08 -34.13 13.53
CA LEU A 601 -10.36 -34.72 13.05
C LEU A 601 -10.33 -34.93 11.54
N PHE A 602 -9.54 -34.13 10.79
CA PHE A 602 -9.46 -34.17 9.33
C PHE A 602 -8.01 -34.34 8.89
N PRO A 603 -7.50 -35.56 8.76
CA PRO A 603 -6.10 -35.77 8.34
C PRO A 603 -5.82 -35.48 6.86
N VAL A 604 -6.81 -35.47 5.98
CA VAL A 604 -6.61 -35.35 4.53
C VAL A 604 -7.10 -34.00 3.99
N LEU A 605 -8.29 -33.53 4.34
CA LEU A 605 -8.89 -32.33 3.77
C LEU A 605 -8.02 -31.07 3.95
N PRO A 606 -7.34 -30.84 5.09
CA PRO A 606 -6.44 -29.68 5.21
C PRO A 606 -5.29 -29.68 4.22
N LYS A 607 -4.86 -30.82 3.69
CA LYS A 607 -3.83 -30.90 2.64
C LYS A 607 -4.36 -30.36 1.32
N VAL A 608 -5.61 -30.69 0.98
CA VAL A 608 -6.29 -30.12 -0.19
C VAL A 608 -6.51 -28.62 0.01
N LEU A 609 -6.89 -28.21 1.22
CA LEU A 609 -7.07 -26.81 1.61
C LEU A 609 -5.79 -26.00 1.36
N GLN A 610 -4.64 -26.49 1.84
CA GLN A 610 -3.35 -25.80 1.67
C GLN A 610 -3.00 -25.62 0.20
N LYS A 611 -3.29 -26.62 -0.63
CA LYS A 611 -3.05 -26.57 -2.07
C LYS A 611 -3.94 -25.53 -2.75
N TYR A 612 -5.23 -25.48 -2.43
CA TYR A 612 -6.19 -24.58 -3.09
C TYR A 612 -6.11 -23.15 -2.55
N TRP A 613 -5.98 -23.01 -1.22
CA TRP A 613 -6.04 -21.69 -0.59
C TRP A 613 -4.72 -20.90 -0.66
N CYS A 614 -3.65 -21.49 -1.19
CA CYS A 614 -2.41 -20.74 -1.47
C CYS A 614 -2.55 -19.81 -2.68
N VAL A 615 -3.57 -20.02 -3.52
CA VAL A 615 -3.82 -19.16 -4.70
C VAL A 615 -4.52 -17.88 -4.23
N ALA A 616 -3.96 -16.71 -4.55
CA ALA A 616 -4.55 -15.43 -4.18
C ALA A 616 -5.71 -15.07 -5.10
N ALA A 617 -6.78 -14.50 -4.55
CA ALA A 617 -7.94 -14.01 -5.30
C ALA A 617 -7.58 -12.77 -6.11
N THR A 618 -6.81 -11.89 -5.49
CA THR A 618 -6.35 -10.67 -6.10
C THR A 618 -4.88 -10.50 -5.71
N ARG A 619 -4.13 -9.95 -6.61
CA ARG A 619 -2.83 -9.49 -6.20
C ARG A 619 -3.02 -8.28 -5.29
N VAL A 620 -2.25 -8.27 -4.22
CA VAL A 620 -2.35 -7.29 -3.14
C VAL A 620 -2.51 -5.85 -3.68
N PHE A 621 -3.65 -5.28 -3.43
CA PHE A 621 -3.95 -3.85 -3.37
C PHE A 621 -3.37 -2.96 -4.45
N PRO A 622 -4.10 -2.76 -5.54
CA PRO A 622 -3.66 -1.79 -6.55
C PRO A 622 -3.31 -0.43 -5.94
N GLU A 623 -4.10 0.04 -4.98
CA GLU A 623 -3.89 1.38 -4.39
C GLU A 623 -2.72 1.44 -3.41
N ARG A 624 -2.50 0.39 -2.62
CA ARG A 624 -1.36 0.32 -1.70
C ARG A 624 -0.04 0.06 -2.42
N LEU A 625 -0.05 -0.86 -3.38
CA LEU A 625 1.18 -1.24 -4.09
C LEU A 625 1.54 -0.28 -5.22
N PHE A 626 0.58 0.17 -6.00
CA PHE A 626 0.86 1.16 -7.05
C PHE A 626 1.34 2.48 -6.44
N GLY A 627 0.77 2.90 -5.33
CA GLY A 627 1.25 4.03 -4.56
C GLY A 627 2.65 3.81 -3.99
N SER A 628 2.87 2.66 -3.36
CA SER A 628 4.12 2.37 -2.64
C SER A 628 5.27 1.99 -3.57
N SER A 629 5.01 1.12 -4.56
CA SER A 629 6.04 0.72 -5.54
C SER A 629 6.44 1.89 -6.43
N ALA A 630 5.48 2.72 -6.83
CA ALA A 630 5.77 3.95 -7.56
C ALA A 630 6.58 4.93 -6.71
N ASN A 631 6.38 4.94 -5.39
CA ASN A 631 7.13 5.79 -4.47
C ASN A 631 8.59 5.34 -4.31
N VAL A 632 8.88 4.04 -4.46
CA VAL A 632 10.27 3.55 -4.46
C VAL A 632 11.04 4.20 -5.60
N VAL A 633 10.39 4.39 -6.75
CA VAL A 633 10.99 5.07 -7.90
C VAL A 633 10.33 6.44 -8.09
N SER A 634 10.52 7.31 -7.09
CA SER A 634 10.05 8.70 -7.15
C SER A 634 10.98 9.57 -8.00
N ALA A 635 10.58 10.81 -8.23
CA ALA A 635 11.40 11.79 -8.94
C ALA A 635 12.80 11.97 -8.31
N LYS A 636 12.89 11.82 -6.98
CA LYS A 636 14.16 11.88 -6.25
C LYS A 636 14.99 10.60 -6.37
N ARG A 637 14.39 9.50 -6.84
CA ARG A 637 15.02 8.18 -6.94
C ARG A 637 15.02 7.63 -8.36
N ASN A 638 14.85 8.47 -9.37
CA ASN A 638 14.74 8.05 -10.78
C ASN A 638 16.01 7.41 -11.33
N ARG A 639 17.13 7.51 -10.62
CA ARG A 639 18.43 6.95 -11.01
C ARG A 639 18.73 5.59 -10.38
N LEU A 640 17.78 5.01 -9.63
CA LEU A 640 17.99 3.67 -9.06
C LEU A 640 18.10 2.63 -10.18
N ALA A 641 19.15 1.83 -10.12
CA ALA A 641 19.30 0.66 -10.99
C ALA A 641 18.20 -0.38 -10.65
N PRO A 642 17.76 -1.19 -11.64
CA PRO A 642 16.71 -2.20 -11.37
C PRO A 642 16.99 -3.14 -10.19
N ALA A 643 18.26 -3.49 -9.95
CA ALA A 643 18.64 -4.32 -8.81
C ALA A 643 18.34 -3.64 -7.45
N HIS A 644 18.51 -2.31 -7.38
CA HIS A 644 18.19 -1.54 -6.18
C HIS A 644 16.68 -1.33 -6.02
N VAL A 645 15.94 -1.23 -7.11
CA VAL A 645 14.47 -1.22 -7.10
C VAL A 645 13.95 -2.52 -6.49
N ASP A 646 14.47 -3.66 -6.96
CA ASP A 646 14.15 -5.00 -6.44
C ASP A 646 14.40 -5.08 -4.93
N GLU A 647 15.61 -4.72 -4.49
CA GLU A 647 16.03 -4.76 -3.09
C GLU A 647 15.12 -3.90 -2.18
N GLN A 648 14.78 -2.70 -2.63
CA GLN A 648 13.95 -1.79 -1.85
C GLN A 648 12.50 -2.25 -1.76
N ILE A 649 11.92 -2.73 -2.86
CA ILE A 649 10.55 -3.27 -2.87
C ILE A 649 10.50 -4.53 -1.99
N PHE A 650 11.49 -5.41 -2.12
CA PHE A 650 11.59 -6.62 -1.30
C PHE A 650 11.59 -6.27 0.20
N LEU A 651 12.42 -5.34 0.62
CA LEU A 651 12.51 -4.92 2.03
C LEU A 651 11.22 -4.22 2.49
N TYR A 652 10.67 -3.34 1.67
CA TYR A 652 9.43 -2.65 2.01
C TYR A 652 8.27 -3.63 2.26
N GLU A 653 8.10 -4.60 1.37
CA GLU A 653 6.98 -5.54 1.43
C GLU A 653 7.17 -6.60 2.52
N ASN A 654 8.40 -7.08 2.73
CA ASN A 654 8.65 -8.22 3.61
C ASN A 654 9.02 -7.82 5.04
N ALA A 655 9.71 -6.69 5.24
CA ALA A 655 10.14 -6.25 6.57
C ALA A 655 8.98 -5.73 7.42
N ARG A 656 7.93 -5.21 6.80
CA ARG A 656 6.73 -4.68 7.49
C ARG A 656 5.82 -5.75 8.07
N SER A 657 6.01 -7.01 7.71
CA SER A 657 5.09 -8.08 8.10
C SER A 657 5.11 -8.40 9.60
N GLY A 658 5.99 -7.76 10.37
CA GLY A 658 6.05 -7.92 11.83
C GLY A 658 5.41 -6.79 12.63
N ALA A 659 5.07 -5.68 11.99
CA ALA A 659 4.38 -4.57 12.66
C ALA A 659 2.90 -4.61 12.28
N GLU A 660 2.08 -5.03 13.23
CA GLU A 660 0.63 -4.85 13.07
C GLU A 660 0.38 -3.35 12.93
N PRO A 661 -0.27 -2.89 11.87
CA PRO A 661 -0.84 -1.56 11.93
C PRO A 661 -1.85 -1.61 13.08
N GLU A 662 -1.66 -0.79 14.08
CA GLU A 662 -2.71 -0.55 15.05
C GLU A 662 -3.96 -0.20 14.24
N PRO A 663 -5.12 -0.77 14.58
CA PRO A 663 -6.34 -0.35 13.92
C PRO A 663 -6.41 1.15 14.07
N GLU A 664 -6.50 1.85 12.94
CA GLU A 664 -6.86 3.24 12.97
C GLU A 664 -8.19 3.25 13.68
N ASP A 665 -8.20 3.62 14.95
CA ASP A 665 -9.41 3.89 15.65
C ASP A 665 -10.12 4.93 14.77
N GLU A 666 -11.22 4.52 14.16
CA GLU A 666 -12.18 5.44 13.62
C GLU A 666 -12.82 6.11 14.85
N ASP A 667 -11.99 6.79 15.60
CA ASP A 667 -12.43 7.68 16.63
C ASP A 667 -12.99 8.88 15.88
N GLU A 668 -14.29 8.88 15.68
CA GLU A 668 -15.04 10.08 15.36
C GLU A 668 -14.97 11.01 16.58
N GLY A 669 -13.80 11.08 17.20
CA GLY A 669 -13.51 12.04 18.24
C GLY A 669 -13.42 13.40 17.59
N GLU A 670 -14.38 14.25 17.91
CA GLU A 670 -14.30 15.69 17.71
C GLU A 670 -12.92 16.16 18.20
N TRP A 671 -11.95 16.20 17.27
CA TRP A 671 -10.75 16.99 17.51
C TRP A 671 -11.21 18.44 17.55
N GLY A 672 -11.34 18.97 18.75
CA GLY A 672 -11.68 20.37 19.00
C GLY A 672 -10.54 21.32 18.62
N LEU A 673 -9.92 21.06 17.45
CA LEU A 673 -9.04 22.02 16.82
C LEU A 673 -9.92 22.92 15.98
N ASP A 674 -9.95 24.20 16.34
CA ASP A 674 -10.60 25.24 15.55
C ASP A 674 -10.32 25.03 14.07
N HIS A 675 -11.36 24.85 13.30
CA HIS A 675 -11.32 24.67 11.84
C HIS A 675 -10.48 25.73 11.13
N GLU A 676 -10.30 26.89 11.72
CA GLU A 676 -9.47 27.97 11.19
C GLU A 676 -7.97 27.58 11.11
N HIS A 677 -7.51 26.74 12.03
CA HIS A 677 -6.09 26.30 12.04
C HIS A 677 -5.80 25.23 11.01
N VAL A 678 -6.77 24.35 10.70
CA VAL A 678 -6.61 23.28 9.71
C VAL A 678 -6.64 23.87 8.29
N CYS A 679 -7.48 24.87 8.05
CA CYS A 679 -7.51 25.57 6.76
C CYS A 679 -6.21 26.35 6.51
N ALA A 680 -5.67 26.99 7.55
CA ALA A 680 -4.41 27.74 7.44
C ALA A 680 -3.20 26.83 7.17
N LEU A 681 -3.21 25.60 7.70
CA LEU A 681 -2.17 24.58 7.43
C LEU A 681 -2.31 24.02 6.01
N GLY A 682 -3.53 23.80 5.56
CA GLY A 682 -3.81 23.37 4.19
C GLY A 682 -3.36 24.41 3.16
N ASP A 683 -3.67 25.67 3.42
CA ASP A 683 -3.28 26.79 2.56
C ASP A 683 -1.76 27.01 2.53
N ALA A 684 -1.09 26.81 3.66
CA ALA A 684 0.38 26.93 3.75
C ALA A 684 1.07 25.78 2.98
N VAL A 685 0.54 24.58 3.05
CA VAL A 685 1.07 23.43 2.31
C VAL A 685 0.80 23.58 0.80
N HIS A 686 -0.38 24.10 0.43
CA HIS A 686 -0.71 24.36 -0.98
C HIS A 686 0.11 25.51 -1.57
N ALA A 687 0.30 26.60 -0.82
CA ALA A 687 1.12 27.75 -1.26
C ALA A 687 2.61 27.38 -1.40
N GLY A 688 3.11 26.51 -0.54
CA GLY A 688 4.47 25.98 -0.62
C GLY A 688 4.71 25.06 -1.82
N PHE A 689 3.66 24.38 -2.32
CA PHE A 689 3.79 23.45 -3.44
C PHE A 689 3.69 24.13 -4.80
N PHE A 690 3.01 25.26 -4.89
CA PHE A 690 2.82 25.98 -6.16
C PHE A 690 3.80 27.15 -6.39
N GLY A 691 4.60 27.51 -5.37
CA GLY A 691 5.54 28.62 -5.47
C GLY A 691 6.86 28.33 -6.20
N ILE A 692 7.04 27.10 -6.70
CA ILE A 692 8.29 26.69 -7.39
C ILE A 692 7.99 26.23 -8.83
N ARG A 693 7.22 27.04 -9.55
CA ARG A 693 7.10 26.88 -11.00
C ARG A 693 7.07 28.25 -11.64
N ASP A 694 8.22 28.83 -11.80
CA ASP A 694 8.58 29.76 -12.87
C ASP A 694 9.93 30.40 -12.52
N GLY A 695 10.97 29.66 -12.75
CA GLY A 695 12.34 30.13 -12.76
C GLY A 695 13.10 29.26 -13.75
N GLY A 696 12.94 29.63 -15.02
CA GLY A 696 13.74 29.01 -16.06
C GLY A 696 15.21 29.36 -15.85
N PHE A 697 16.05 28.36 -15.78
CA PHE A 697 17.48 28.54 -15.96
C PHE A 697 17.99 27.66 -17.09
N VAL A 698 18.74 28.33 -17.95
CA VAL A 698 19.49 27.80 -19.11
C VAL A 698 20.37 26.59 -18.68
#